data_3d2f9531697e1a7e3cde06d50c5e3c00
#
_entry.id   3d2f9531697e1a7e3cde06d50c5e3c00
#
_cell.length_a   1.000
_cell.length_b   1.000
_cell.length_c   1.000
_cell.angle_alpha   90.00
_cell.angle_beta   90.00
_cell.angle_gamma   90.00
#
_symmetry.space_group_name_H-M   'P 1'
#
loop_
_entity.id
_entity.type
_entity.pdbx_description
1 polymer ?
#
loop_
_entity_poly.entity_id
_entity_poly.type
_entity_poly.pdbx_seq_one_letter_code
_entity_poly.pdbx_strand_id
1 'polypeptide(L)'
;MHTLNPIFSNVMTKKNAGVKARYNHRQNKLAIAMNSALICFGVATITLSSVAVAQSNIDSSASIQTYKIPSGSLKDALDRFAKQEGIKLSYDNAEIKGKTTKGLNGNYTIQDGLNRLLIGSELQAVLKGKVYVVQKLQAPKSKASKSSDAVTESLVVAPKPSDAVTESLVVVPKSADAVKVTLADTPKSVKNGEESVDTLPSIMVAANKTDGKADGYFIAKSSTATKTNTLLRDVPQSVSVVTQELMKDQSMQSIADVVRYVPGVIMSQGEGNADAPIFRGNRSTADFYVDGVRDDVEYFRDIYNMERVEVLKGPSGMIFGRGSSGGVINRVSKEADWNPIREITAQAGSYNTKRVLLDVGQGINEVVAFRLNGMYENSGSFRDAVTLKRQGISPTFTIMPTDRTKIVVGGELFRDDRTADRGIPSFEGRPVITSRSTFFGNPSLSFATTDVKSLSALIEHGFDNGLTIRNRTRLAVYDKFYQNVYPFEMPNATTVDLAAYSVSSKRTNIFNQTDMLYTLNTGSIEHRLLAGIEVGHQKTDNVRKTGYFNGDTDTSACDHPDDPEEDHVPSSVNVPVSNPKTSAPMVFRLDKCGLSNRVAAKVAGVYLQDQIKFSPKWQGIFGLRYDRFELDVTNTRPGATGDGSPLNLQTTNNLLSPRVGLIYKPIELVSIYTSYSLSYVPRAGDQLVSLEATNQALKPEKFTNREVGAKWDISPKLALTTAIYQLDRTNVAIPDPVNATRTLLVKGQRTQGIELGISGRITSAWSASGGYAYQDGKITATQPEHGEVGARLAQLPKHTFSMWNRYDFSPHWGAGLGVINRSNMFTSTDNTVSLPGYTRLDGALYAKLDKSLRLQLNVENLLNRYYFLSANNNNNISPGSPIAARVSIIGNF
;
A
#
# COMPACT_ATOMS: atom_id res chain seq x y z
N MET A 1 41.13 0.50 -46.79
CA MET A 1 42.44 -0.08 -47.16
C MET A 1 42.90 -0.97 -46.04
N HIS A 2 43.02 -2.26 -46.37
CA HIS A 2 43.81 -3.36 -45.76
C HIS A 2 43.52 -3.71 -44.29
N THR A 3 42.78 -4.78 -44.07
CA THR A 3 43.17 -6.23 -44.01
C THR A 3 44.05 -6.57 -42.81
N LEU A 4 43.50 -7.37 -41.91
CA LEU A 4 44.18 -8.51 -41.28
C LEU A 4 43.17 -9.43 -40.60
N ASN A 5 42.89 -10.53 -41.27
CA ASN A 5 42.42 -11.83 -40.79
C ASN A 5 43.64 -12.76 -40.91
N PRO A 6 43.60 -14.01 -40.47
CA PRO A 6 43.12 -14.73 -39.31
C PRO A 6 44.25 -15.55 -38.65
N ILE A 7 44.11 -16.03 -37.43
CA ILE A 7 44.72 -17.30 -36.92
C ILE A 7 44.02 -17.62 -35.60
N PHE A 8 43.11 -18.60 -35.56
CA PHE A 8 42.87 -19.59 -34.51
C PHE A 8 41.75 -20.53 -34.97
N SER A 9 42.19 -21.50 -35.74
CA SER A 9 41.40 -22.70 -36.02
C SER A 9 42.29 -23.89 -35.66
N ASN A 10 41.69 -24.89 -35.01
CA ASN A 10 42.25 -26.19 -34.63
C ASN A 10 42.95 -26.27 -33.25
N VAL A 11 42.17 -26.48 -32.19
CA VAL A 11 42.37 -27.52 -31.16
C VAL A 11 41.08 -27.59 -30.32
N MET A 12 40.06 -28.32 -30.70
CA MET A 12 38.96 -28.83 -29.82
C MET A 12 38.03 -29.79 -30.57
N THR A 13 38.57 -30.93 -30.96
CA THR A 13 37.69 -32.03 -31.36
C THR A 13 38.25 -33.33 -30.72
N LYS A 14 37.84 -33.61 -29.46
CA LYS A 14 37.82 -34.98 -28.89
C LYS A 14 37.43 -35.06 -27.40
N LYS A 15 36.58 -34.14 -26.84
CA LYS A 15 36.05 -34.30 -25.47
C LYS A 15 34.54 -34.03 -25.31
N ASN A 16 33.76 -33.96 -26.39
CA ASN A 16 32.34 -33.50 -26.29
C ASN A 16 31.29 -34.61 -26.50
N ALA A 17 31.63 -35.88 -26.57
CA ALA A 17 30.64 -36.95 -26.76
C ALA A 17 29.92 -37.39 -25.46
N GLY A 18 30.58 -37.24 -24.30
CA GLY A 18 29.99 -37.70 -23.02
C GLY A 18 29.07 -36.67 -22.32
N VAL A 19 29.20 -35.39 -22.64
CA VAL A 19 28.44 -34.31 -22.04
C VAL A 19 27.13 -34.06 -22.79
N LYS A 20 27.10 -34.25 -24.12
CA LYS A 20 25.88 -34.12 -24.94
C LYS A 20 24.80 -35.15 -24.59
N ALA A 21 25.16 -36.36 -24.23
CA ALA A 21 24.20 -37.41 -23.88
C ALA A 21 23.49 -37.18 -22.56
N ARG A 22 24.15 -36.57 -21.57
CA ARG A 22 23.52 -36.18 -20.28
C ARG A 22 22.69 -34.89 -20.37
N TYR A 23 23.04 -33.98 -21.29
CA TYR A 23 22.30 -32.74 -21.50
C TYR A 23 20.97 -32.97 -22.24
N ASN A 24 20.98 -33.81 -23.27
CA ASN A 24 19.78 -34.18 -24.02
C ASN A 24 18.76 -34.98 -23.19
N HIS A 25 19.23 -35.80 -22.23
CA HIS A 25 18.30 -36.56 -21.38
C HIS A 25 17.56 -35.67 -20.33
N ARG A 26 18.18 -34.56 -19.91
CA ARG A 26 17.52 -33.57 -19.01
C ARG A 26 16.59 -32.60 -19.76
N GLN A 27 16.94 -32.22 -20.98
CA GLN A 27 16.05 -31.39 -21.82
C GLN A 27 14.77 -32.16 -22.22
N ASN A 28 14.87 -33.47 -22.49
CA ASN A 28 13.71 -34.30 -22.78
C ASN A 28 12.77 -34.45 -21.57
N LYS A 29 13.27 -34.49 -20.34
CA LYS A 29 12.42 -34.51 -19.15
C LYS A 29 11.71 -33.15 -18.91
N LEU A 30 12.37 -32.04 -19.23
CA LEU A 30 11.76 -30.71 -19.14
C LEU A 30 10.71 -30.48 -20.25
N ALA A 31 11.01 -30.94 -21.47
CA ALA A 31 10.08 -30.87 -22.59
C ALA A 31 8.87 -31.80 -22.41
N ILE A 32 9.03 -32.97 -21.77
CA ILE A 32 7.93 -33.89 -21.42
C ILE A 32 7.10 -33.28 -20.30
N ALA A 33 7.71 -32.64 -19.30
CA ALA A 33 6.98 -31.93 -18.22
C ALA A 33 6.20 -30.72 -18.75
N MET A 34 6.78 -29.97 -19.70
CA MET A 34 6.10 -28.82 -20.32
C MET A 34 4.95 -29.28 -21.26
N ASN A 35 5.11 -30.37 -22.02
CA ASN A 35 4.04 -30.91 -22.85
C ASN A 35 2.91 -31.54 -22.00
N SER A 36 3.23 -32.19 -20.88
CA SER A 36 2.22 -32.72 -19.97
C SER A 36 1.44 -31.59 -19.26
N ALA A 37 2.10 -30.45 -18.95
CA ALA A 37 1.46 -29.26 -18.41
C ALA A 37 0.52 -28.59 -19.43
N LEU A 38 0.88 -28.56 -20.71
CA LEU A 38 0.04 -28.04 -21.79
C LEU A 38 -1.23 -28.88 -22.01
N ILE A 39 -1.16 -30.19 -21.81
CA ILE A 39 -2.33 -31.10 -21.90
C ILE A 39 -3.25 -30.90 -20.70
N CYS A 40 -2.73 -30.67 -19.51
CA CYS A 40 -3.54 -30.30 -18.33
C CYS A 40 -4.21 -28.92 -18.48
N PHE A 41 -3.61 -27.99 -19.25
CA PHE A 41 -4.20 -26.68 -19.53
C PHE A 41 -5.47 -26.74 -20.38
N GLY A 42 -5.51 -27.65 -21.36
CA GLY A 42 -6.69 -27.88 -22.21
C GLY A 42 -7.86 -28.49 -21.45
N VAL A 43 -7.60 -29.30 -20.43
CA VAL A 43 -8.64 -29.95 -19.61
C VAL A 43 -9.19 -28.99 -18.51
N ALA A 44 -8.33 -28.12 -17.95
CA ALA A 44 -8.76 -27.15 -16.94
C ALA A 44 -9.66 -26.03 -17.51
N THR A 45 -9.42 -25.65 -18.78
CA THR A 45 -10.29 -24.65 -19.45
C THR A 45 -11.66 -25.22 -19.84
N ILE A 46 -11.77 -26.54 -20.10
CA ILE A 46 -13.06 -27.19 -20.43
C ILE A 46 -13.89 -27.44 -19.15
N THR A 47 -13.25 -27.69 -18.00
CA THR A 47 -13.96 -27.91 -16.73
C THR A 47 -14.43 -26.63 -16.05
N LEU A 48 -13.76 -25.48 -16.31
CA LEU A 48 -14.23 -24.16 -15.78
C LEU A 48 -15.47 -23.62 -16.52
N SER A 49 -15.70 -24.05 -17.75
CA SER A 49 -16.92 -23.68 -18.50
C SER A 49 -18.18 -24.43 -18.04
N SER A 50 -18.03 -25.56 -17.37
CA SER A 50 -19.18 -26.39 -16.91
C SER A 50 -19.60 -26.13 -15.45
N VAL A 51 -18.81 -25.44 -14.65
CA VAL A 51 -19.15 -25.05 -13.26
C VAL A 51 -19.96 -23.74 -13.21
N ALA A 52 -19.98 -22.96 -14.31
CA ALA A 52 -20.74 -21.69 -14.37
C ALA A 52 -22.26 -21.88 -14.58
N VAL A 53 -22.77 -23.12 -14.76
CA VAL A 53 -24.20 -23.39 -15.07
C VAL A 53 -25.00 -23.93 -13.86
N ALA A 54 -24.38 -24.23 -12.73
CA ALA A 54 -25.03 -24.86 -11.59
C ALA A 54 -25.24 -23.97 -10.35
N GLN A 55 -25.27 -22.63 -10.50
CA GLN A 55 -25.59 -21.72 -9.39
C GLN A 55 -26.59 -20.63 -9.78
N SER A 56 -27.79 -21.06 -10.12
CA SER A 56 -28.95 -20.19 -10.15
C SER A 56 -29.90 -20.63 -9.03
N ASN A 57 -29.72 -20.09 -7.84
CA ASN A 57 -30.83 -19.88 -6.87
C ASN A 57 -30.22 -19.48 -5.53
N ILE A 58 -29.88 -18.20 -5.38
CA ILE A 58 -29.95 -17.40 -4.13
C ILE A 58 -29.47 -15.97 -4.48
N ASP A 59 -30.36 -15.03 -4.22
CA ASP A 59 -30.28 -13.57 -4.38
C ASP A 59 -30.82 -13.00 -5.72
N SER A 60 -32.14 -12.92 -5.78
CA SER A 60 -32.88 -12.12 -6.79
C SER A 60 -32.80 -10.61 -6.58
N SER A 61 -32.04 -10.13 -5.58
CA SER A 61 -31.92 -8.70 -5.27
C SER A 61 -30.79 -7.96 -6.01
N ALA A 62 -29.90 -8.65 -6.71
CA ALA A 62 -28.76 -8.05 -7.38
C ALA A 62 -28.84 -8.07 -8.93
N SER A 63 -29.89 -8.59 -9.55
CA SER A 63 -30.06 -8.54 -11.01
C SER A 63 -30.58 -7.16 -11.43
N ILE A 64 -29.90 -6.54 -12.38
CA ILE A 64 -30.36 -5.29 -13.01
C ILE A 64 -31.35 -5.65 -14.10
N GLN A 65 -32.56 -5.12 -14.01
CA GLN A 65 -33.67 -5.34 -14.96
C GLN A 65 -34.08 -4.01 -15.63
N THR A 66 -34.61 -4.12 -16.85
CA THR A 66 -35.12 -2.95 -17.58
C THR A 66 -36.59 -2.70 -17.25
N TYR A 67 -36.89 -1.49 -16.77
CA TYR A 67 -38.26 -1.10 -16.38
C TYR A 67 -38.83 -0.03 -17.32
N LYS A 68 -40.13 -0.12 -17.56
CA LYS A 68 -40.94 0.90 -18.26
C LYS A 68 -42.28 1.07 -17.52
N ILE A 69 -42.24 1.72 -16.35
CA ILE A 69 -43.42 2.01 -15.53
C ILE A 69 -43.76 3.47 -15.70
N PRO A 70 -44.92 3.84 -16.23
CA PRO A 70 -45.28 5.25 -16.46
C PRO A 70 -45.53 6.01 -15.16
N SER A 71 -45.44 7.33 -15.23
CA SER A 71 -45.85 8.21 -14.13
C SER A 71 -47.35 8.08 -13.85
N GLY A 72 -47.75 8.25 -12.58
CA GLY A 72 -49.16 8.14 -12.15
C GLY A 72 -49.33 7.75 -10.69
N SER A 73 -50.34 6.97 -10.40
CA SER A 73 -50.65 6.48 -9.06
C SER A 73 -49.47 5.65 -8.49
N LEU A 74 -49.00 6.01 -7.31
CA LEU A 74 -47.92 5.28 -6.65
C LEU A 74 -48.31 3.83 -6.39
N LYS A 75 -49.56 3.58 -6.03
CA LYS A 75 -50.07 2.23 -5.81
C LYS A 75 -49.92 1.36 -7.08
N ASP A 76 -50.41 1.86 -8.21
CA ASP A 76 -50.41 1.10 -9.48
C ASP A 76 -48.98 0.85 -9.98
N ALA A 77 -48.05 1.80 -9.73
CA ALA A 77 -46.66 1.66 -10.08
C ALA A 77 -45.93 0.59 -9.22
N LEU A 78 -46.21 0.54 -7.91
CA LEU A 78 -45.66 -0.44 -6.99
C LEU A 78 -46.20 -1.85 -7.29
N ASP A 79 -47.50 -1.98 -7.60
CA ASP A 79 -48.15 -3.25 -7.95
C ASP A 79 -47.59 -3.80 -9.26
N ARG A 80 -47.39 -2.95 -10.28
CA ARG A 80 -46.74 -3.33 -11.57
C ARG A 80 -45.30 -3.76 -11.36
N PHE A 81 -44.55 -3.01 -10.55
CA PHE A 81 -43.18 -3.34 -10.22
C PHE A 81 -43.05 -4.69 -9.53
N ALA A 82 -43.90 -4.93 -8.50
CA ALA A 82 -43.90 -6.20 -7.76
C ALA A 82 -44.27 -7.38 -8.63
N LYS A 83 -45.23 -7.17 -9.58
CA LYS A 83 -45.66 -8.21 -10.54
C LYS A 83 -44.56 -8.54 -11.56
N GLN A 84 -43.84 -7.52 -12.06
CA GLN A 84 -42.74 -7.69 -13.03
C GLN A 84 -41.60 -8.47 -12.43
N GLU A 85 -41.25 -8.19 -11.15
CA GLU A 85 -40.11 -8.81 -10.45
C GLU A 85 -40.48 -10.11 -9.71
N GLY A 86 -41.76 -10.47 -9.66
CA GLY A 86 -42.20 -11.63 -8.90
C GLY A 86 -41.96 -11.54 -7.39
N ILE A 87 -41.80 -10.31 -6.85
CA ILE A 87 -41.50 -10.07 -5.43
C ILE A 87 -42.80 -9.89 -4.62
N LYS A 88 -42.72 -10.24 -3.33
CA LYS A 88 -43.78 -9.91 -2.38
C LYS A 88 -43.53 -8.51 -1.82
N LEU A 89 -44.47 -7.59 -2.08
CA LEU A 89 -44.43 -6.21 -1.58
C LEU A 89 -45.61 -6.01 -0.62
N SER A 90 -45.35 -5.46 0.57
CA SER A 90 -46.32 -5.13 1.59
C SER A 90 -46.30 -3.63 1.88
N TYR A 91 -47.46 -2.99 1.84
CA TYR A 91 -47.63 -1.56 2.15
C TYR A 91 -48.97 -1.31 2.78
N ASP A 92 -49.08 -0.25 3.59
CA ASP A 92 -50.38 0.21 4.10
C ASP A 92 -51.09 1.09 3.05
N ASN A 93 -52.28 0.67 2.65
CA ASN A 93 -53.11 1.41 1.69
C ASN A 93 -53.45 2.84 2.14
N ALA A 94 -53.51 3.11 3.44
CA ALA A 94 -53.72 4.48 3.96
C ALA A 94 -52.51 5.40 3.72
N GLU A 95 -51.28 4.85 3.76
CA GLU A 95 -50.06 5.63 3.60
C GLU A 95 -49.73 5.97 2.13
N ILE A 96 -50.20 5.20 1.17
CA ILE A 96 -49.95 5.40 -0.26
C ILE A 96 -51.15 5.99 -1.02
N LYS A 97 -52.33 6.07 -0.38
CA LYS A 97 -53.52 6.63 -1.00
C LYS A 97 -53.34 8.07 -1.42
N GLY A 98 -53.62 8.38 -2.69
CA GLY A 98 -53.47 9.73 -3.26
C GLY A 98 -52.02 10.14 -3.62
N LYS A 99 -51.02 9.32 -3.29
CA LYS A 99 -49.61 9.61 -3.68
C LYS A 99 -49.35 9.24 -5.14
N THR A 100 -48.49 10.01 -5.81
CA THR A 100 -48.07 9.83 -7.20
C THR A 100 -46.58 9.54 -7.32
N THR A 101 -46.17 8.94 -8.41
CA THR A 101 -44.75 8.71 -8.75
C THR A 101 -44.45 9.26 -10.15
N LYS A 102 -43.19 9.62 -10.38
CA LYS A 102 -42.70 10.01 -11.71
C LYS A 102 -42.54 8.81 -12.66
N GLY A 103 -42.83 7.61 -12.18
CA GLY A 103 -42.62 6.37 -12.91
C GLY A 103 -41.19 5.87 -12.84
N LEU A 104 -40.89 4.80 -13.58
CA LEU A 104 -39.55 4.17 -13.63
C LEU A 104 -39.25 3.77 -15.05
N ASN A 105 -38.22 4.38 -15.67
CA ASN A 105 -37.77 4.04 -17.00
C ASN A 105 -36.24 3.90 -16.99
N GLY A 106 -35.74 2.71 -17.36
CA GLY A 106 -34.29 2.41 -17.34
C GLY A 106 -33.94 1.11 -16.65
N ASN A 107 -32.67 0.91 -16.40
CA ASN A 107 -32.08 -0.32 -15.82
C ASN A 107 -31.81 -0.12 -14.33
N TYR A 108 -32.49 -0.90 -13.46
CA TYR A 108 -32.35 -0.77 -12.00
C TYR A 108 -32.29 -2.14 -11.34
N THR A 109 -31.72 -2.18 -10.15
CA THR A 109 -31.93 -3.30 -9.23
C THR A 109 -33.33 -3.21 -8.60
N ILE A 110 -33.82 -4.28 -8.03
CA ILE A 110 -35.12 -4.27 -7.34
C ILE A 110 -35.17 -3.18 -6.24
N GLN A 111 -34.12 -3.05 -5.44
CA GLN A 111 -34.06 -2.06 -4.36
C GLN A 111 -34.02 -0.62 -4.90
N ASP A 112 -33.21 -0.36 -5.95
CA ASP A 112 -33.11 0.97 -6.53
C ASP A 112 -34.39 1.36 -7.29
N GLY A 113 -35.02 0.41 -7.99
CA GLY A 113 -36.31 0.60 -8.64
C GLY A 113 -37.41 1.00 -7.64
N LEU A 114 -37.51 0.31 -6.51
CA LEU A 114 -38.44 0.63 -5.44
C LEU A 114 -38.14 2.01 -4.83
N ASN A 115 -36.90 2.29 -4.52
CA ASN A 115 -36.50 3.58 -3.97
C ASN A 115 -36.86 4.73 -4.92
N ARG A 116 -36.65 4.54 -6.23
CA ARG A 116 -36.96 5.56 -7.25
C ARG A 116 -38.47 5.79 -7.43
N LEU A 117 -39.28 4.74 -7.34
CA LEU A 117 -40.73 4.87 -7.35
C LEU A 117 -41.25 5.63 -6.13
N LEU A 118 -40.56 5.58 -5.01
CA LEU A 118 -40.92 6.20 -3.74
C LEU A 118 -40.40 7.63 -3.55
N ILE A 119 -39.59 8.16 -4.49
CA ILE A 119 -39.07 9.55 -4.39
C ILE A 119 -40.22 10.55 -4.28
N GLY A 120 -40.16 11.43 -3.28
CA GLY A 120 -41.17 12.46 -3.00
C GLY A 120 -42.40 11.97 -2.26
N SER A 121 -42.49 10.70 -1.88
CA SER A 121 -43.62 10.12 -1.14
C SER A 121 -43.43 10.08 0.39
N GLU A 122 -42.27 10.42 0.92
CA GLU A 122 -41.87 10.26 2.34
C GLU A 122 -41.88 8.82 2.84
N LEU A 123 -41.79 7.87 1.89
CA LEU A 123 -41.80 6.44 2.16
C LEU A 123 -40.46 5.83 1.73
N GLN A 124 -40.10 4.70 2.37
CA GLN A 124 -38.95 3.88 2.01
C GLN A 124 -39.35 2.40 1.93
N ALA A 125 -38.69 1.63 1.05
CA ALA A 125 -38.83 0.20 0.97
C ALA A 125 -37.69 -0.51 1.72
N VAL A 126 -38.01 -1.39 2.65
CA VAL A 126 -37.06 -2.16 3.45
C VAL A 126 -37.35 -3.65 3.29
N LEU A 127 -36.33 -4.43 2.96
CA LEU A 127 -36.46 -5.89 2.86
C LEU A 127 -36.48 -6.51 4.26
N LYS A 128 -37.61 -7.15 4.63
CA LYS A 128 -37.78 -7.90 5.87
C LYS A 128 -38.01 -9.39 5.54
N GLY A 129 -36.95 -10.17 5.70
CA GLY A 129 -36.98 -11.58 5.27
C GLY A 129 -37.09 -11.70 3.74
N LYS A 130 -38.18 -12.24 3.21
CA LYS A 130 -38.47 -12.39 1.76
C LYS A 130 -39.54 -11.42 1.23
N VAL A 131 -39.88 -10.37 2.01
CA VAL A 131 -40.95 -9.41 1.66
C VAL A 131 -40.40 -8.01 1.73
N TYR A 132 -40.63 -7.20 0.71
CA TYR A 132 -40.37 -5.75 0.76
C TYR A 132 -41.51 -5.04 1.47
N VAL A 133 -41.18 -4.25 2.52
CA VAL A 133 -42.15 -3.47 3.29
C VAL A 133 -41.94 -2.00 3.04
N VAL A 134 -42.96 -1.32 2.52
CA VAL A 134 -42.97 0.14 2.35
C VAL A 134 -43.47 0.78 3.64
N GLN A 135 -42.67 1.65 4.23
CA GLN A 135 -42.94 2.32 5.50
C GLN A 135 -42.47 3.77 5.48
N LYS A 136 -42.97 4.62 6.40
CA LYS A 136 -42.51 6.00 6.50
C LYS A 136 -41.00 6.09 6.77
N LEU A 137 -40.34 7.07 6.19
CA LEU A 137 -38.95 7.45 6.53
C LEU A 137 -38.85 7.75 8.01
N GLN A 138 -38.13 6.92 8.77
CA GLN A 138 -37.82 7.22 10.16
C GLN A 138 -36.71 8.28 10.22
N ALA A 139 -37.03 9.48 10.71
CA ALA A 139 -36.01 10.46 11.04
C ALA A 139 -35.07 9.90 12.13
N PRO A 140 -33.76 10.17 12.06
CA PRO A 140 -32.81 9.75 13.08
C PRO A 140 -33.24 10.41 14.41
N LYS A 141 -33.43 9.61 15.46
CA LYS A 141 -33.69 10.08 16.81
C LYS A 141 -32.49 10.88 17.31
N SER A 142 -32.52 12.22 17.12
CA SER A 142 -31.67 13.12 17.87
C SER A 142 -32.23 13.25 19.27
N LYS A 143 -31.45 12.95 20.29
CA LYS A 143 -31.79 13.34 21.67
C LYS A 143 -31.77 14.87 21.74
N ALA A 144 -32.93 15.50 21.75
CA ALA A 144 -33.07 16.90 22.01
C ALA A 144 -32.79 17.17 23.49
N SER A 145 -31.80 17.96 23.79
CA SER A 145 -31.73 18.71 25.05
C SER A 145 -32.32 20.10 24.81
N LYS A 146 -33.28 20.45 25.60
CA LYS A 146 -33.98 21.75 25.59
C LYS A 146 -33.00 22.87 25.88
N SER A 147 -33.02 23.90 25.03
CA SER A 147 -32.49 25.22 25.33
C SER A 147 -33.57 26.07 26.00
N SER A 148 -33.24 26.79 27.03
CA SER A 148 -33.88 28.03 27.37
C SER A 148 -32.84 29.07 27.84
N ASP A 149 -33.01 30.19 27.28
CA ASP A 149 -32.35 31.47 27.27
C ASP A 149 -31.61 32.00 28.49
N ALA A 150 -30.69 32.89 28.15
CA ALA A 150 -30.33 34.19 28.74
C ALA A 150 -29.17 34.29 29.76
N VAL A 151 -28.09 34.88 29.25
CA VAL A 151 -27.34 36.07 29.76
C VAL A 151 -26.93 36.11 31.24
N THR A 152 -25.68 36.13 31.55
CA THR A 152 -24.84 37.20 32.15
C THR A 152 -23.59 36.64 32.87
N GLU A 153 -22.53 37.41 32.76
CA GLU A 153 -21.21 37.29 33.37
C GLU A 153 -21.14 36.95 34.88
N SER A 154 -20.11 36.22 35.26
CA SER A 154 -18.98 36.70 36.11
C SER A 154 -18.26 35.56 36.83
N LEU A 155 -16.98 35.66 36.71
CA LEU A 155 -15.81 35.30 37.54
C LEU A 155 -15.98 34.54 38.88
N VAL A 156 -15.01 33.64 39.11
CA VAL A 156 -14.15 33.42 40.29
C VAL A 156 -14.40 32.17 41.18
N VAL A 157 -13.30 31.37 41.30
CA VAL A 157 -12.79 30.61 42.47
C VAL A 157 -13.25 29.19 42.73
N ALA A 158 -12.27 28.30 42.65
CA ALA A 158 -12.27 26.97 43.30
C ALA A 158 -12.20 27.10 44.84
N PRO A 159 -12.64 26.09 45.61
CA PRO A 159 -11.66 25.16 46.16
C PRO A 159 -12.11 23.68 46.29
N LYS A 160 -11.12 22.83 46.49
CA LYS A 160 -11.08 21.46 47.00
C LYS A 160 -11.33 21.41 48.52
N PRO A 161 -11.25 20.24 49.23
CA PRO A 161 -11.85 18.90 49.04
C PRO A 161 -12.56 18.38 50.32
N SER A 162 -13.15 17.19 50.39
CA SER A 162 -12.98 16.22 51.52
C SER A 162 -13.91 15.01 51.42
N ASP A 163 -13.29 13.87 51.57
CA ASP A 163 -13.52 12.66 52.35
C ASP A 163 -14.95 12.12 52.64
N ALA A 164 -15.11 10.85 52.41
CA ALA A 164 -15.37 9.74 53.36
C ALA A 164 -16.05 8.54 52.66
N VAL A 165 -15.38 7.43 52.55
CA VAL A 165 -15.51 6.15 53.25
C VAL A 165 -16.95 5.60 53.42
N THR A 166 -17.20 4.44 52.86
CA THR A 166 -17.64 3.20 53.58
C THR A 166 -17.68 1.95 52.70
N GLU A 167 -17.20 0.93 53.30
CA GLU A 167 -17.15 -0.52 53.02
C GLU A 167 -18.47 -1.21 52.67
N SER A 168 -18.42 -2.31 51.98
CA SER A 168 -18.69 -3.67 52.48
C SER A 168 -18.77 -4.70 51.35
N LEU A 169 -18.03 -5.74 51.55
CA LEU A 169 -18.23 -7.17 51.79
C LEU A 169 -18.48 -8.06 50.57
N VAL A 170 -17.47 -8.78 50.24
CA VAL A 170 -17.09 -10.22 50.24
C VAL A 170 -18.25 -11.22 50.19
N VAL A 171 -18.23 -12.09 49.17
CA VAL A 171 -18.46 -13.54 49.29
C VAL A 171 -17.65 -14.30 48.22
N VAL A 172 -16.79 -15.19 48.73
CA VAL A 172 -16.07 -16.28 47.98
C VAL A 172 -16.84 -17.58 48.27
N PRO A 173 -16.86 -18.55 47.34
CA PRO A 173 -16.73 -19.94 47.73
C PRO A 173 -15.54 -20.62 47.11
N LYS A 174 -14.81 -21.32 48.01
CA LYS A 174 -13.79 -22.34 47.74
C LYS A 174 -14.45 -23.62 47.16
N SER A 175 -13.73 -24.31 46.27
CA SER A 175 -13.41 -25.71 46.49
C SER A 175 -12.30 -26.15 45.55
N ALA A 176 -11.38 -26.90 46.09
CA ALA A 176 -10.19 -27.48 45.54
C ALA A 176 -10.47 -28.81 44.86
N ASP A 177 -9.67 -29.17 43.87
CA ASP A 177 -9.12 -30.52 43.74
C ASP A 177 -7.82 -30.49 42.99
N ALA A 178 -6.82 -31.11 43.64
CA ALA A 178 -5.43 -31.25 43.27
C ALA A 178 -5.24 -32.48 42.38
N VAL A 179 -4.57 -32.34 41.23
CA VAL A 179 -3.97 -33.49 40.54
C VAL A 179 -2.45 -33.35 40.61
N LYS A 180 -1.86 -34.28 41.35
CA LYS A 180 -0.44 -34.56 41.43
C LYS A 180 0.07 -35.10 40.09
N VAL A 181 1.09 -34.50 39.51
CA VAL A 181 1.95 -35.13 38.52
C VAL A 181 3.38 -35.19 39.09
N THR A 182 3.89 -36.38 39.10
CA THR A 182 5.17 -36.81 39.66
C THR A 182 6.34 -36.32 38.81
N LEU A 183 7.33 -35.74 39.46
CA LEU A 183 8.68 -35.48 38.96
C LEU A 183 9.51 -36.78 38.96
N ALA A 184 10.17 -37.05 37.84
CA ALA A 184 11.21 -38.05 37.77
C ALA A 184 12.53 -37.43 37.29
N ASP A 185 13.51 -37.59 38.21
CA ASP A 185 14.94 -37.73 38.07
C ASP A 185 15.84 -36.72 37.35
N THR A 186 16.57 -36.03 38.18
CA THR A 186 17.86 -35.35 37.98
C THR A 186 19.03 -36.31 37.96
N PRO A 187 20.08 -36.19 37.15
CA PRO A 187 21.39 -36.69 37.42
C PRO A 187 22.32 -35.62 38.03
N LYS A 188 23.15 -36.12 38.92
CA LYS A 188 24.00 -35.43 39.86
C LYS A 188 25.15 -34.62 39.28
N SER A 189 25.47 -33.56 40.02
CA SER A 189 26.64 -32.69 39.95
C SER A 189 27.99 -33.43 39.97
N VAL A 190 28.95 -32.88 39.20
CA VAL A 190 30.39 -33.00 39.48
C VAL A 190 30.95 -31.58 39.59
N LYS A 191 31.59 -31.32 40.76
CA LYS A 191 32.40 -30.12 41.04
C LYS A 191 33.72 -30.20 40.27
N ASN A 192 34.20 -29.10 39.69
CA ASN A 192 35.46 -28.47 40.09
C ASN A 192 35.63 -27.15 39.37
N GLY A 193 36.09 -26.16 40.09
CA GLY A 193 36.24 -24.81 39.73
C GLY A 193 37.47 -24.49 38.91
N GLU A 194 37.35 -23.39 38.22
CA GLU A 194 38.38 -22.37 37.95
C GLU A 194 37.65 -21.14 37.45
N GLU A 195 37.89 -20.01 38.12
CA GLU A 195 37.43 -18.69 37.65
C GLU A 195 38.07 -18.38 36.31
N SER A 196 37.30 -18.44 35.22
CA SER A 196 37.66 -17.85 33.96
C SER A 196 36.90 -16.55 33.80
N VAL A 197 37.68 -15.47 33.68
CA VAL A 197 37.24 -14.14 33.26
C VAL A 197 36.42 -14.29 32.00
N ASP A 198 35.11 -14.01 32.08
CA ASP A 198 34.21 -13.97 30.94
C ASP A 198 34.65 -12.89 29.95
N THR A 199 35.45 -13.28 29.00
CA THR A 199 35.64 -12.47 27.76
C THR A 199 34.33 -12.46 27.02
N LEU A 200 33.72 -11.25 26.91
CA LEU A 200 32.55 -10.98 26.11
C LEU A 200 32.69 -11.64 24.72
N PRO A 201 31.67 -12.35 24.24
CA PRO A 201 31.72 -12.92 22.89
C PRO A 201 31.86 -11.79 21.88
N SER A 202 32.94 -11.84 21.12
CA SER A 202 33.12 -10.95 19.95
C SER A 202 31.92 -11.09 19.06
N ILE A 203 31.23 -9.96 18.79
CA ILE A 203 30.11 -9.89 17.84
C ILE A 203 30.73 -10.13 16.46
N MET A 204 30.72 -11.37 16.01
CA MET A 204 31.19 -11.70 14.66
C MET A 204 30.12 -11.30 13.65
N VAL A 205 30.50 -10.56 12.62
CA VAL A 205 29.65 -10.28 11.45
C VAL A 205 29.21 -11.61 10.77
N ALA A 206 30.01 -12.66 10.89
CA ALA A 206 29.70 -14.02 10.45
C ALA A 206 28.59 -14.73 11.25
N ALA A 207 28.29 -14.31 12.50
CA ALA A 207 27.20 -14.89 13.29
C ALA A 207 25.81 -14.52 12.77
N ASN A 208 25.71 -13.57 11.83
CA ASN A 208 24.46 -13.05 11.32
C ASN A 208 23.88 -13.78 10.08
N LYS A 209 24.33 -14.99 9.77
CA LYS A 209 23.75 -15.82 8.69
C LYS A 209 22.25 -16.13 8.85
N THR A 210 21.68 -15.91 10.05
CA THR A 210 20.25 -16.16 10.36
C THR A 210 19.47 -14.90 10.73
N ASP A 211 20.11 -13.73 10.78
CA ASP A 211 19.48 -12.50 11.20
C ASP A 211 18.55 -11.96 10.11
N GLY A 212 17.24 -11.94 10.40
CA GLY A 212 16.21 -11.45 9.52
C GLY A 212 15.71 -12.44 8.46
N LYS A 213 16.10 -13.75 8.55
CA LYS A 213 15.52 -14.78 7.69
C LYS A 213 14.11 -15.13 8.19
N ALA A 214 13.14 -15.13 7.27
CA ALA A 214 11.78 -15.49 7.57
C ALA A 214 11.63 -17.02 7.77
N ASP A 215 10.77 -17.42 8.72
CA ASP A 215 10.27 -18.79 8.84
C ASP A 215 8.78 -18.78 8.52
N GLY A 216 8.44 -19.18 7.29
CA GLY A 216 7.08 -19.07 6.82
C GLY A 216 6.61 -17.61 6.72
N TYR A 217 5.54 -17.29 7.42
CA TYR A 217 4.98 -15.92 7.48
C TYR A 217 5.52 -15.08 8.65
N PHE A 218 6.44 -15.62 9.44
CA PHE A 218 7.01 -14.99 10.63
C PHE A 218 8.45 -14.53 10.41
N ILE A 219 8.80 -13.39 11.00
CA ILE A 219 10.16 -12.90 11.13
C ILE A 219 10.37 -12.35 12.54
N ALA A 220 11.42 -12.78 13.21
CA ALA A 220 11.68 -12.38 14.58
C ALA A 220 12.35 -11.01 14.69
N LYS A 221 13.26 -10.67 13.77
CA LYS A 221 14.13 -9.50 13.85
C LYS A 221 14.09 -8.70 12.54
N SER A 222 14.27 -7.39 12.64
CA SER A 222 14.45 -6.48 11.51
C SER A 222 15.31 -5.30 11.89
N SER A 223 16.04 -4.77 10.93
CA SER A 223 16.82 -3.53 11.09
C SER A 223 16.11 -2.29 10.56
N THR A 224 14.98 -2.45 9.86
CA THR A 224 14.31 -1.32 9.18
C THR A 224 13.83 -0.24 10.14
N ALA A 225 13.20 -0.64 11.25
CA ALA A 225 12.57 0.30 12.18
C ALA A 225 13.55 1.00 13.14
N THR A 226 14.78 0.49 13.27
CA THR A 226 15.77 0.97 14.27
C THR A 226 17.17 1.14 13.71
N LYS A 227 17.42 0.78 12.45
CA LYS A 227 18.74 0.66 11.81
C LYS A 227 19.69 -0.35 12.50
N THR A 228 19.23 -1.00 13.58
CA THR A 228 19.93 -2.06 14.32
C THR A 228 19.14 -3.36 14.21
N ASN A 229 19.78 -4.51 14.30
CA ASN A 229 19.12 -5.80 14.25
C ASN A 229 18.33 -6.06 15.55
N THR A 230 17.08 -5.61 15.58
CA THR A 230 16.21 -5.60 16.77
C THR A 230 15.07 -6.59 16.62
N LEU A 231 14.74 -7.31 17.72
CA LEU A 231 13.53 -8.14 17.77
C LEU A 231 12.30 -7.26 17.48
N LEU A 232 11.43 -7.70 16.58
CA LEU A 232 10.23 -6.93 16.22
C LEU A 232 9.32 -6.66 17.42
N ARG A 233 9.31 -7.56 18.41
CA ARG A 233 8.60 -7.34 19.68
C ARG A 233 9.19 -6.20 20.50
N ASP A 234 10.49 -5.90 20.35
CA ASP A 234 11.20 -4.84 21.09
C ASP A 234 11.28 -3.51 20.27
N VAL A 235 10.52 -3.39 19.17
CA VAL A 235 10.35 -2.16 18.41
C VAL A 235 9.08 -1.45 18.87
N PRO A 236 9.14 -0.23 19.47
CA PRO A 236 7.95 0.48 19.96
C PRO A 236 7.26 1.23 18.81
N GLN A 237 6.77 0.50 17.83
CA GLN A 237 6.06 0.99 16.65
C GLN A 237 5.27 -0.15 16.00
N SER A 238 4.13 0.16 15.40
CA SER A 238 3.38 -0.80 14.58
C SER A 238 4.13 -1.11 13.30
N VAL A 239 4.55 -2.37 13.13
CA VAL A 239 5.28 -2.88 11.96
C VAL A 239 4.61 -4.16 11.49
N SER A 240 4.35 -4.24 10.18
CA SER A 240 3.89 -5.47 9.52
C SER A 240 4.94 -5.93 8.51
N VAL A 241 5.21 -7.22 8.46
CA VAL A 241 6.18 -7.80 7.52
C VAL A 241 5.47 -8.81 6.64
N VAL A 242 5.62 -8.65 5.33
CA VAL A 242 5.13 -9.60 4.32
C VAL A 242 6.35 -10.34 3.77
N THR A 243 6.45 -11.61 4.11
CA THR A 243 7.60 -12.47 3.76
C THR A 243 7.51 -12.98 2.33
N GLN A 244 8.64 -13.42 1.77
CA GLN A 244 8.68 -14.03 0.44
C GLN A 244 7.73 -15.24 0.34
N GLU A 245 7.63 -16.07 1.38
CA GLU A 245 6.72 -17.23 1.37
C GLU A 245 5.26 -16.79 1.26
N LEU A 246 4.84 -15.76 2.02
CA LEU A 246 3.49 -15.20 1.92
C LEU A 246 3.23 -14.59 0.53
N MET A 247 4.24 -13.88 -0.04
CA MET A 247 4.14 -13.33 -1.40
C MET A 247 3.98 -14.43 -2.46
N LYS A 248 4.76 -15.50 -2.35
CA LYS A 248 4.66 -16.67 -3.25
C LYS A 248 3.33 -17.40 -3.12
N ASP A 249 2.85 -17.65 -1.89
CA ASP A 249 1.61 -18.38 -1.63
C ASP A 249 0.37 -17.67 -2.17
N GLN A 250 0.36 -16.36 -2.12
CA GLN A 250 -0.73 -15.57 -2.70
C GLN A 250 -0.47 -15.14 -4.15
N SER A 251 0.66 -15.56 -4.75
CA SER A 251 1.04 -15.14 -6.10
C SER A 251 1.01 -13.62 -6.28
N MET A 252 1.50 -12.87 -5.26
CA MET A 252 1.56 -11.42 -5.27
C MET A 252 2.54 -10.92 -6.35
N GLN A 253 2.20 -9.82 -7.04
CA GLN A 253 2.96 -9.28 -8.16
C GLN A 253 3.30 -7.79 -8.01
N SER A 254 2.67 -7.12 -7.04
CA SER A 254 2.78 -5.67 -6.84
C SER A 254 2.74 -5.30 -5.36
N ILE A 255 3.13 -4.07 -5.06
CA ILE A 255 2.97 -3.52 -3.69
C ILE A 255 1.49 -3.45 -3.29
N ALA A 256 0.58 -3.24 -4.23
CA ALA A 256 -0.86 -3.27 -3.95
C ALA A 256 -1.32 -4.64 -3.42
N ASP A 257 -0.78 -5.73 -3.97
CA ASP A 257 -1.05 -7.08 -3.47
C ASP A 257 -0.47 -7.29 -2.08
N VAL A 258 0.74 -6.79 -1.83
CA VAL A 258 1.42 -6.89 -0.53
C VAL A 258 0.62 -6.22 0.59
N VAL A 259 0.16 -4.99 0.40
CA VAL A 259 -0.56 -4.25 1.46
C VAL A 259 -2.01 -4.70 1.63
N ARG A 260 -2.54 -5.52 0.74
CA ARG A 260 -3.92 -6.01 0.76
C ARG A 260 -4.31 -6.67 2.08
N TYR A 261 -3.37 -7.38 2.70
CA TYR A 261 -3.53 -8.08 3.98
C TYR A 261 -2.84 -7.37 5.15
N VAL A 262 -2.39 -6.11 4.96
CA VAL A 262 -1.81 -5.29 6.03
C VAL A 262 -2.92 -4.43 6.66
N PRO A 263 -3.25 -4.61 7.94
CA PRO A 263 -4.31 -3.84 8.60
C PRO A 263 -4.05 -2.33 8.56
N GLY A 264 -5.09 -1.55 8.23
CA GLY A 264 -5.02 -0.09 8.28
C GLY A 264 -4.27 0.58 7.12
N VAL A 265 -3.91 -0.18 6.07
CA VAL A 265 -3.27 0.35 4.86
C VAL A 265 -4.14 0.06 3.64
N ILE A 266 -4.30 1.06 2.78
CA ILE A 266 -4.98 0.95 1.49
C ILE A 266 -4.00 1.36 0.39
N MET A 267 -4.13 0.77 -0.79
CA MET A 267 -3.40 1.19 -1.97
C MET A 267 -4.35 1.88 -2.95
N SER A 268 -4.06 3.12 -3.29
CA SER A 268 -4.60 3.80 -4.45
C SER A 268 -3.65 3.61 -5.64
N GLN A 269 -4.19 3.70 -6.85
CA GLN A 269 -3.40 3.63 -8.09
C GLN A 269 -2.93 5.01 -8.57
N GLY A 270 -3.02 6.02 -7.68
CA GLY A 270 -2.76 7.39 -8.11
C GLY A 270 -3.68 7.75 -9.28
N GLU A 271 -3.11 8.37 -10.28
CA GLU A 271 -3.78 8.71 -11.54
C GLU A 271 -3.75 7.54 -12.55
N GLY A 272 -3.68 6.28 -12.10
CA GLY A 272 -3.53 5.10 -12.94
C GLY A 272 -2.09 4.85 -13.41
N ASN A 273 -1.11 5.42 -12.73
CA ASN A 273 0.29 5.39 -13.13
C ASN A 273 1.30 5.11 -12.00
N ALA A 274 0.85 4.93 -10.74
CA ALA A 274 1.73 4.73 -9.60
C ALA A 274 1.08 4.06 -8.39
N ASP A 275 1.92 3.45 -7.54
CA ASP A 275 1.55 3.06 -6.19
C ASP A 275 1.38 4.31 -5.31
N ALA A 276 0.25 4.44 -4.64
CA ALA A 276 -0.06 5.53 -3.72
C ALA A 276 -0.69 4.97 -2.44
N PRO A 277 0.12 4.46 -1.49
CA PRO A 277 -0.38 3.94 -0.22
C PRO A 277 -1.00 5.04 0.63
N ILE A 278 -2.05 4.66 1.34
CA ILE A 278 -2.76 5.50 2.30
C ILE A 278 -2.58 4.88 3.68
N PHE A 279 -1.81 5.55 4.52
CA PHE A 279 -1.52 5.17 5.89
C PHE A 279 -2.30 6.04 6.86
N ARG A 280 -3.20 5.44 7.65
CA ARG A 280 -3.93 6.20 8.68
C ARG A 280 -4.56 7.49 8.12
N GLY A 281 -5.10 7.43 6.87
CA GLY A 281 -5.73 8.55 6.18
C GLY A 281 -4.77 9.54 5.49
N ASN A 282 -3.46 9.25 5.45
CA ASN A 282 -2.48 10.09 4.75
C ASN A 282 -1.94 9.33 3.54
N ARG A 283 -2.20 9.86 2.35
CA ARG A 283 -1.71 9.34 1.07
C ARG A 283 -0.30 9.85 0.82
N SER A 284 0.57 9.02 0.26
CA SER A 284 1.89 9.42 -0.21
C SER A 284 2.32 8.56 -1.39
N THR A 285 2.97 9.18 -2.39
CA THR A 285 3.64 8.51 -3.50
C THR A 285 5.15 8.41 -3.31
N ALA A 286 5.71 9.04 -2.26
CA ALA A 286 7.14 9.21 -2.01
C ALA A 286 7.68 8.41 -0.80
N ASP A 287 6.82 7.74 -0.02
CA ASP A 287 7.24 7.05 1.21
C ASP A 287 7.65 5.60 0.96
N PHE A 288 8.44 5.41 -0.11
CA PHE A 288 9.03 4.12 -0.49
C PHE A 288 10.53 4.11 -0.30
N TYR A 289 11.05 2.95 0.12
CA TYR A 289 12.47 2.71 0.37
C TYR A 289 12.88 1.33 -0.17
N VAL A 290 14.16 1.20 -0.51
CA VAL A 290 14.83 -0.07 -0.81
C VAL A 290 16.02 -0.20 0.14
N ASP A 291 16.04 -1.24 0.94
CA ASP A 291 17.08 -1.51 1.95
C ASP A 291 17.35 -0.33 2.90
N GLY A 292 16.28 0.43 3.21
CA GLY A 292 16.34 1.62 4.06
C GLY A 292 16.78 2.90 3.35
N VAL A 293 17.08 2.88 2.05
CA VAL A 293 17.45 4.05 1.24
C VAL A 293 16.24 4.48 0.39
N ARG A 294 16.04 5.78 0.24
CA ARG A 294 14.88 6.40 -0.41
C ARG A 294 14.72 6.02 -1.89
N ASP A 295 13.47 5.69 -2.28
CA ASP A 295 13.02 5.37 -3.64
C ASP A 295 11.67 6.08 -3.91
N ASP A 296 11.70 7.40 -3.95
CA ASP A 296 10.54 8.29 -3.86
C ASP A 296 9.95 8.76 -5.20
N VAL A 297 10.32 8.16 -6.32
CA VAL A 297 9.68 8.44 -7.60
C VAL A 297 8.32 7.76 -7.68
N GLU A 298 7.39 8.41 -8.32
CA GLU A 298 6.02 7.92 -8.53
C GLU A 298 5.97 6.92 -9.69
N TYR A 299 5.88 5.61 -9.42
CA TYR A 299 5.71 4.54 -10.40
C TYR A 299 5.12 3.27 -9.75
N PHE A 300 4.69 2.30 -10.57
CA PHE A 300 4.28 0.99 -10.07
C PHE A 300 5.48 0.07 -9.87
N ARG A 301 5.61 -0.48 -8.67
CA ARG A 301 6.74 -1.30 -8.24
C ARG A 301 6.40 -2.79 -8.29
N ASP A 302 7.27 -3.55 -8.91
CA ASP A 302 7.24 -5.02 -8.86
C ASP A 302 7.98 -5.53 -7.61
N ILE A 303 7.76 -6.79 -7.26
CA ILE A 303 8.35 -7.43 -6.07
C ILE A 303 9.21 -8.67 -6.40
N TYR A 304 9.54 -8.88 -7.68
CA TYR A 304 10.26 -10.09 -8.15
C TYR A 304 11.63 -10.30 -7.50
N ASN A 305 12.31 -9.21 -7.16
CA ASN A 305 13.65 -9.18 -6.56
C ASN A 305 13.65 -8.89 -5.05
N MET A 306 12.47 -9.03 -4.37
CA MET A 306 12.32 -8.73 -2.95
C MET A 306 12.31 -10.00 -2.09
N GLU A 307 13.06 -9.97 -1.00
CA GLU A 307 13.04 -11.00 0.05
C GLU A 307 11.82 -10.83 0.97
N ARG A 308 11.47 -9.58 1.26
CA ARG A 308 10.29 -9.21 2.04
C ARG A 308 9.94 -7.74 1.84
N VAL A 309 8.73 -7.38 2.24
CA VAL A 309 8.29 -5.99 2.31
C VAL A 309 7.90 -5.67 3.74
N GLU A 310 8.43 -4.59 4.27
CA GLU A 310 8.17 -4.13 5.63
C GLU A 310 7.37 -2.84 5.60
N VAL A 311 6.26 -2.83 6.31
CA VAL A 311 5.29 -1.73 6.36
C VAL A 311 5.30 -1.16 7.77
N LEU A 312 5.91 0.02 7.92
CA LEU A 312 5.97 0.74 9.19
C LEU A 312 4.85 1.79 9.20
N LYS A 313 4.03 1.79 10.24
CA LYS A 313 2.90 2.71 10.37
C LYS A 313 3.24 3.83 11.36
N GLY A 314 2.77 5.04 11.04
CA GLY A 314 3.14 6.26 11.74
C GLY A 314 4.45 6.89 11.26
N PRO A 315 4.68 8.18 11.58
CA PRO A 315 5.87 8.93 11.22
C PRO A 315 7.16 8.24 11.66
N SER A 316 8.13 8.16 10.77
CA SER A 316 9.43 7.52 10.99
C SER A 316 10.60 8.45 10.63
N GLY A 317 10.43 9.76 10.87
CA GLY A 317 11.39 10.80 10.48
C GLY A 317 12.78 10.60 11.06
N MET A 318 12.91 10.07 12.29
CA MET A 318 14.22 9.77 12.90
C MET A 318 15.01 8.74 12.07
N ILE A 319 14.34 7.76 11.46
CA ILE A 319 14.99 6.68 10.68
C ILE A 319 15.21 7.08 9.23
N PHE A 320 14.20 7.71 8.61
CA PHE A 320 14.10 7.92 7.17
C PHE A 320 14.20 9.40 6.74
N GLY A 321 14.32 10.34 7.70
CA GLY A 321 14.34 11.77 7.42
C GLY A 321 12.97 12.31 7.00
N ARG A 322 12.95 13.25 6.06
CA ARG A 322 11.72 13.87 5.52
C ARG A 322 10.75 12.84 4.93
N GLY A 323 9.48 13.19 4.84
CA GLY A 323 8.42 12.26 4.42
C GLY A 323 7.91 11.42 5.58
N SER A 324 7.53 10.17 5.30
CA SER A 324 6.93 9.26 6.29
C SER A 324 5.65 9.86 6.89
N SER A 325 4.80 10.43 6.04
CA SER A 325 3.61 11.19 6.47
C SER A 325 2.66 10.38 7.35
N GLY A 326 2.32 9.18 6.95
CA GLY A 326 1.49 8.25 7.74
C GLY A 326 2.16 6.91 8.00
N GLY A 327 3.24 6.64 7.28
CA GLY A 327 3.99 5.39 7.32
C GLY A 327 4.98 5.27 6.17
N VAL A 328 5.69 4.16 6.10
CA VAL A 328 6.64 3.87 5.02
C VAL A 328 6.52 2.41 4.57
N ILE A 329 6.86 2.17 3.30
CA ILE A 329 7.06 0.83 2.75
C ILE A 329 8.54 0.67 2.42
N ASN A 330 9.22 -0.22 3.15
CA ASN A 330 10.59 -0.61 2.87
C ASN A 330 10.61 -1.97 2.18
N ARG A 331 11.19 -2.03 0.99
CA ARG A 331 11.42 -3.24 0.21
C ARG A 331 12.81 -3.74 0.53
N VAL A 332 12.93 -4.96 1.05
CA VAL A 332 14.21 -5.58 1.35
C VAL A 332 14.59 -6.49 0.20
N SER A 333 15.72 -6.19 -0.42
CA SER A 333 16.21 -6.88 -1.61
C SER A 333 16.70 -8.29 -1.30
N LYS A 334 16.59 -9.19 -2.28
CA LYS A 334 17.22 -10.52 -2.25
C LYS A 334 18.73 -10.35 -2.38
N GLU A 335 19.47 -10.80 -1.38
CA GLU A 335 20.93 -10.83 -1.42
C GLU A 335 21.46 -12.17 -1.95
N ALA A 336 22.67 -12.15 -2.51
CA ALA A 336 23.39 -13.37 -2.84
C ALA A 336 23.93 -14.05 -1.59
N ASP A 337 23.79 -15.37 -1.50
CA ASP A 337 24.43 -16.19 -0.46
C ASP A 337 25.08 -17.43 -1.08
N TRP A 338 25.75 -18.24 -0.27
CA TRP A 338 26.47 -19.43 -0.75
C TRP A 338 25.58 -20.65 -0.95
N ASN A 339 24.28 -20.58 -0.53
CA ASN A 339 23.34 -21.66 -0.76
C ASN A 339 22.84 -21.61 -2.21
N PRO A 340 22.89 -22.73 -2.96
CA PRO A 340 22.41 -22.75 -4.34
C PRO A 340 20.92 -22.48 -4.42
N ILE A 341 20.51 -21.50 -5.22
CA ILE A 341 19.13 -21.22 -5.59
C ILE A 341 19.01 -21.41 -7.10
N ARG A 342 18.02 -22.16 -7.54
CA ARG A 342 17.74 -22.43 -8.95
C ARG A 342 16.25 -22.59 -9.16
N GLU A 343 15.53 -21.47 -9.12
CA GLU A 343 14.08 -21.43 -9.22
C GLU A 343 13.64 -20.74 -10.50
N ILE A 344 12.71 -21.35 -11.22
CA ILE A 344 11.96 -20.74 -12.31
C ILE A 344 10.48 -20.85 -11.99
N THR A 345 9.74 -19.75 -12.18
CA THR A 345 8.28 -19.71 -12.01
C THR A 345 7.64 -19.25 -13.31
N ALA A 346 6.72 -20.04 -13.86
CA ALA A 346 5.88 -19.66 -14.99
C ALA A 346 4.44 -19.52 -14.51
N GLN A 347 3.79 -18.42 -14.89
CA GLN A 347 2.40 -18.10 -14.49
C GLN A 347 1.57 -17.79 -15.73
N ALA A 348 0.35 -18.29 -15.73
CA ALA A 348 -0.69 -17.94 -16.71
C ALA A 348 -2.03 -17.79 -15.99
N GLY A 349 -2.94 -16.96 -16.53
CA GLY A 349 -4.21 -16.75 -15.86
C GLY A 349 -5.23 -15.95 -16.67
N SER A 350 -6.29 -15.55 -15.98
CA SER A 350 -7.35 -14.70 -16.52
C SER A 350 -6.76 -13.44 -17.15
N TYR A 351 -7.47 -12.91 -18.13
CA TYR A 351 -7.09 -11.68 -18.85
C TYR A 351 -5.74 -11.81 -19.56
N ASN A 352 -5.47 -12.99 -20.12
CA ASN A 352 -4.26 -13.27 -20.88
C ASN A 352 -2.96 -13.02 -20.09
N THR A 353 -3.01 -13.19 -18.75
CA THR A 353 -1.82 -13.06 -17.90
C THR A 353 -0.76 -14.08 -18.29
N LYS A 354 0.47 -13.60 -18.54
CA LYS A 354 1.64 -14.42 -18.85
C LYS A 354 2.84 -13.80 -18.15
N ARG A 355 3.43 -14.52 -17.19
CA ARG A 355 4.55 -14.04 -16.40
C ARG A 355 5.58 -15.16 -16.16
N VAL A 356 6.85 -14.83 -16.27
CA VAL A 356 7.97 -15.73 -15.97
C VAL A 356 8.92 -15.05 -15.00
N LEU A 357 9.34 -15.78 -13.98
CA LEU A 357 10.30 -15.33 -12.97
C LEU A 357 11.49 -16.28 -12.95
N LEU A 358 12.68 -15.73 -12.76
CA LEU A 358 13.94 -16.46 -12.58
C LEU A 358 14.60 -16.01 -11.29
N ASP A 359 15.07 -16.96 -10.48
CA ASP A 359 15.86 -16.69 -9.27
C ASP A 359 16.98 -17.75 -9.22
N VAL A 360 18.20 -17.32 -9.54
CA VAL A 360 19.36 -18.20 -9.58
C VAL A 360 20.52 -17.57 -8.84
N GLY A 361 21.23 -18.37 -8.03
CA GLY A 361 22.35 -17.88 -7.24
C GLY A 361 23.13 -19.02 -6.62
N GLN A 362 24.39 -18.75 -6.30
CA GLN A 362 25.28 -19.67 -5.57
C GLN A 362 26.58 -18.97 -5.17
N GLY A 363 27.36 -19.59 -4.30
CA GLY A 363 28.76 -19.26 -4.12
C GLY A 363 29.59 -19.50 -5.38
N ILE A 364 30.41 -18.51 -5.77
CA ILE A 364 31.42 -18.65 -6.80
C ILE A 364 32.67 -19.29 -6.19
N ASN A 365 33.05 -18.85 -5.02
CA ASN A 365 34.09 -19.38 -4.15
C ASN A 365 33.75 -19.05 -2.69
N GLU A 366 34.67 -19.26 -1.75
CA GLU A 366 34.44 -19.03 -0.31
C GLU A 366 34.20 -17.54 0.03
N VAL A 367 34.69 -16.62 -0.82
CA VAL A 367 34.63 -15.16 -0.59
C VAL A 367 33.49 -14.51 -1.35
N VAL A 368 33.08 -15.03 -2.51
CA VAL A 368 32.14 -14.37 -3.42
C VAL A 368 30.95 -15.26 -3.71
N ALA A 369 29.75 -14.73 -3.53
CA ALA A 369 28.49 -15.31 -3.99
C ALA A 369 27.79 -14.37 -4.98
N PHE A 370 27.00 -14.94 -5.89
CA PHE A 370 26.15 -14.17 -6.80
C PHE A 370 24.69 -14.64 -6.75
N ARG A 371 23.78 -13.74 -7.10
CA ARG A 371 22.36 -14.03 -7.34
C ARG A 371 21.85 -13.19 -8.49
N LEU A 372 21.04 -13.77 -9.34
CA LEU A 372 20.37 -13.10 -10.44
C LEU A 372 18.88 -13.33 -10.35
N ASN A 373 18.12 -12.25 -10.27
CA ASN A 373 16.68 -12.27 -10.38
C ASN A 373 16.27 -11.70 -11.74
N GLY A 374 15.31 -12.36 -12.41
CA GLY A 374 14.76 -11.90 -13.67
C GLY A 374 13.25 -12.03 -13.70
N MET A 375 12.59 -11.16 -14.45
CA MET A 375 11.15 -11.19 -14.64
C MET A 375 10.76 -10.67 -16.02
N TYR A 376 9.74 -11.31 -16.61
CA TYR A 376 9.03 -10.82 -17.78
C TYR A 376 7.54 -11.08 -17.62
N GLU A 377 6.72 -10.09 -17.97
CA GLU A 377 5.27 -10.17 -17.95
C GLU A 377 4.66 -9.50 -19.18
N ASN A 378 3.62 -10.12 -19.73
CA ASN A 378 2.76 -9.53 -20.75
C ASN A 378 1.32 -9.99 -20.46
N SER A 379 0.52 -9.05 -19.97
CA SER A 379 -0.82 -9.33 -19.43
C SER A 379 -1.83 -8.31 -19.94
N GLY A 380 -3.09 -8.73 -20.02
CA GLY A 380 -4.22 -7.82 -20.14
C GLY A 380 -4.81 -7.47 -18.77
N SER A 381 -6.01 -6.92 -18.78
CA SER A 381 -6.79 -6.57 -17.60
C SER A 381 -8.25 -6.96 -17.81
N PHE A 382 -9.03 -6.99 -16.71
CA PHE A 382 -10.50 -7.06 -16.80
C PHE A 382 -11.10 -5.76 -17.36
N ARG A 383 -10.32 -4.68 -17.39
CA ARG A 383 -10.68 -3.40 -18.00
C ARG A 383 -10.45 -3.46 -19.50
N ASP A 384 -11.40 -2.97 -20.28
CA ASP A 384 -11.34 -2.98 -21.76
C ASP A 384 -10.11 -2.22 -22.25
N ALA A 385 -9.37 -2.82 -23.18
CA ALA A 385 -8.17 -2.26 -23.81
C ALA A 385 -6.99 -1.93 -22.85
N VAL A 386 -7.04 -2.36 -21.58
CA VAL A 386 -5.95 -2.17 -20.63
C VAL A 386 -4.95 -3.33 -20.72
N THR A 387 -3.69 -2.98 -20.98
CA THR A 387 -2.58 -3.93 -21.13
C THR A 387 -1.42 -3.55 -20.22
N LEU A 388 -0.59 -4.52 -19.90
CA LEU A 388 0.59 -4.39 -19.05
C LEU A 388 1.73 -5.23 -19.60
N LYS A 389 2.90 -4.60 -19.81
CA LYS A 389 4.13 -5.28 -20.16
C LYS A 389 5.24 -4.83 -19.24
N ARG A 390 5.84 -5.76 -18.51
CA ARG A 390 6.93 -5.49 -17.56
C ARG A 390 8.11 -6.41 -17.81
N GLN A 391 9.29 -5.90 -17.54
CA GLN A 391 10.51 -6.68 -17.55
C GLN A 391 11.50 -6.13 -16.54
N GLY A 392 12.24 -7.02 -15.90
CA GLY A 392 13.21 -6.65 -14.89
C GLY A 392 14.35 -7.66 -14.80
N ILE A 393 15.53 -7.15 -14.48
CA ILE A 393 16.71 -7.94 -14.18
C ILE A 393 17.46 -7.29 -13.02
N SER A 394 17.81 -8.10 -12.02
CA SER A 394 18.49 -7.61 -10.80
C SER A 394 19.61 -8.58 -10.40
N PRO A 395 20.87 -8.31 -10.80
CA PRO A 395 22.04 -9.02 -10.32
C PRO A 395 22.46 -8.51 -8.93
N THR A 396 22.94 -9.41 -8.08
CA THR A 396 23.51 -9.10 -6.77
C THR A 396 24.74 -9.93 -6.51
N PHE A 397 25.77 -9.32 -5.93
CA PHE A 397 26.99 -9.98 -5.50
C PHE A 397 27.20 -9.69 -4.01
N THR A 398 27.55 -10.74 -3.25
CA THR A 398 27.99 -10.63 -1.86
C THR A 398 29.45 -11.08 -1.78
N ILE A 399 30.29 -10.24 -1.18
CA ILE A 399 31.73 -10.44 -1.06
C ILE A 399 32.06 -10.40 0.43
N MET A 400 32.68 -11.43 0.98
CA MET A 400 33.13 -11.51 2.36
C MET A 400 34.64 -11.79 2.40
N PRO A 401 35.46 -10.74 2.25
CA PRO A 401 36.91 -10.91 2.26
C PRO A 401 37.45 -11.44 3.59
N THR A 402 36.73 -11.15 4.67
CA THR A 402 36.98 -11.66 6.04
C THR A 402 35.64 -11.95 6.70
N ASP A 403 35.63 -12.66 7.82
CA ASP A 403 34.42 -12.92 8.62
C ASP A 403 33.79 -11.64 9.20
N ARG A 404 34.50 -10.52 9.17
CA ARG A 404 34.09 -9.23 9.73
C ARG A 404 33.69 -8.20 8.69
N THR A 405 33.96 -8.46 7.41
CA THR A 405 33.66 -7.53 6.32
C THR A 405 32.68 -8.15 5.35
N LYS A 406 31.55 -7.48 5.18
CA LYS A 406 30.53 -7.83 4.18
C LYS A 406 30.36 -6.69 3.21
N ILE A 407 30.45 -7.00 1.93
CA ILE A 407 30.19 -6.06 0.83
C ILE A 407 29.07 -6.66 -0.02
N VAL A 408 28.01 -5.91 -0.27
CA VAL A 408 26.93 -6.30 -1.18
C VAL A 408 26.83 -5.25 -2.26
N VAL A 409 26.91 -5.67 -3.52
CA VAL A 409 26.71 -4.81 -4.70
C VAL A 409 25.55 -5.37 -5.50
N GLY A 410 24.54 -4.55 -5.74
CA GLY A 410 23.36 -4.95 -6.50
C GLY A 410 22.94 -3.88 -7.49
N GLY A 411 22.24 -4.30 -8.54
CA GLY A 411 21.68 -3.39 -9.54
C GLY A 411 20.29 -3.84 -9.95
N GLU A 412 19.57 -2.94 -10.61
CA GLU A 412 18.28 -3.24 -11.20
C GLU A 412 18.10 -2.46 -12.50
N LEU A 413 17.68 -3.18 -13.54
CA LEU A 413 17.10 -2.60 -14.75
C LEU A 413 15.65 -3.05 -14.80
N PHE A 414 14.72 -2.12 -14.72
CA PHE A 414 13.29 -2.41 -14.71
C PHE A 414 12.57 -1.50 -15.70
N ARG A 415 11.63 -2.07 -16.46
CA ARG A 415 10.75 -1.34 -17.37
C ARG A 415 9.32 -1.78 -17.20
N ASP A 416 8.40 -0.80 -17.17
CA ASP A 416 6.95 -0.98 -17.12
C ASP A 416 6.32 -0.16 -18.24
N ASP A 417 5.58 -0.82 -19.13
CA ASP A 417 4.77 -0.21 -20.19
C ASP A 417 3.31 -0.65 -19.97
N ARG A 418 2.40 0.30 -19.78
CA ARG A 418 0.99 -0.01 -19.53
C ARG A 418 0.01 0.99 -20.10
N THR A 419 -1.24 0.55 -20.29
CA THR A 419 -2.35 1.47 -20.50
C THR A 419 -2.65 2.18 -19.18
N ALA A 420 -2.71 3.52 -19.19
CA ALA A 420 -3.11 4.33 -18.05
C ALA A 420 -4.65 4.37 -17.97
N ASP A 421 -5.20 3.86 -16.86
CA ASP A 421 -6.65 3.81 -16.63
C ASP A 421 -6.97 4.51 -15.30
N ARG A 422 -7.73 5.59 -15.37
CA ARG A 422 -8.15 6.34 -14.16
C ARG A 422 -9.50 5.87 -13.60
N GLY A 423 -10.06 4.79 -14.16
CA GLY A 423 -11.29 4.18 -13.68
C GLY A 423 -12.56 4.79 -14.27
N ILE A 424 -13.55 4.99 -13.41
CA ILE A 424 -14.89 5.46 -13.78
C ILE A 424 -15.25 6.73 -13.02
N PRO A 425 -16.11 7.61 -13.57
CA PRO A 425 -16.58 8.81 -12.89
C PRO A 425 -17.67 8.50 -11.85
N SER A 426 -18.08 9.56 -11.13
CA SER A 426 -19.24 9.52 -10.23
C SER A 426 -20.37 10.38 -10.76
N PHE A 427 -21.58 10.07 -10.30
CA PHE A 427 -22.77 10.86 -10.51
C PHE A 427 -23.70 10.76 -9.29
N GLU A 428 -24.28 11.86 -8.84
CA GLU A 428 -25.16 11.92 -7.65
C GLU A 428 -24.56 11.23 -6.42
N GLY A 429 -23.29 11.50 -6.12
CA GLY A 429 -22.62 11.04 -4.88
C GLY A 429 -22.17 9.57 -4.86
N ARG A 430 -22.16 8.88 -6.00
CA ARG A 430 -21.76 7.46 -6.11
C ARG A 430 -21.11 7.17 -7.47
N PRO A 431 -20.31 6.08 -7.55
CA PRO A 431 -19.76 5.65 -8.83
C PRO A 431 -20.86 5.43 -9.86
N VAL A 432 -20.63 5.86 -11.11
CA VAL A 432 -21.58 5.66 -12.21
C VAL A 432 -21.86 4.17 -12.42
N ILE A 433 -23.13 3.86 -12.72
CA ILE A 433 -23.54 2.47 -13.01
C ILE A 433 -23.10 2.12 -14.44
N THR A 434 -22.08 1.31 -14.55
CA THR A 434 -21.53 0.83 -15.83
C THR A 434 -20.89 -0.56 -15.63
N SER A 435 -20.49 -1.21 -16.74
CA SER A 435 -19.68 -2.44 -16.60
C SER A 435 -18.35 -2.11 -15.90
N ARG A 436 -17.92 -3.01 -15.03
CA ARG A 436 -16.58 -2.87 -14.39
C ARG A 436 -15.44 -2.91 -15.40
N SER A 437 -15.69 -3.38 -16.64
CA SER A 437 -14.72 -3.42 -17.72
C SER A 437 -14.64 -2.12 -18.52
N THR A 438 -15.66 -1.25 -18.47
CA THR A 438 -15.76 -0.06 -19.32
C THR A 438 -14.59 0.90 -19.11
N PHE A 439 -13.83 1.17 -20.17
CA PHE A 439 -12.75 2.14 -20.20
C PHE A 439 -13.29 3.52 -20.60
N PHE A 440 -12.98 4.55 -19.81
CA PHE A 440 -13.34 5.95 -20.10
C PHE A 440 -12.12 6.69 -20.62
N GLY A 441 -12.20 7.23 -21.86
CA GLY A 441 -11.12 7.99 -22.46
C GLY A 441 -10.72 7.51 -23.86
N ASN A 442 -9.42 7.56 -24.16
CA ASN A 442 -8.84 7.06 -25.41
C ASN A 442 -7.73 6.05 -25.10
N PRO A 443 -7.96 4.72 -25.28
CA PRO A 443 -6.96 3.70 -24.91
C PRO A 443 -5.64 3.82 -25.67
N SER A 444 -5.66 4.32 -26.90
CA SER A 444 -4.46 4.47 -27.74
C SER A 444 -3.60 5.66 -27.31
N LEU A 445 -4.19 6.65 -26.67
CA LEU A 445 -3.53 7.85 -26.17
C LEU A 445 -3.35 7.84 -24.64
N SER A 446 -3.84 6.80 -23.95
CA SER A 446 -3.70 6.64 -22.48
C SER A 446 -2.66 5.57 -22.18
N PHE A 447 -1.43 5.98 -21.89
CA PHE A 447 -0.35 5.05 -21.58
C PHE A 447 0.67 5.66 -20.61
N ALA A 448 1.35 4.79 -19.89
CA ALA A 448 2.45 5.13 -19.00
C ALA A 448 3.64 4.22 -19.30
N THR A 449 4.82 4.82 -19.36
CA THR A 449 6.10 4.09 -19.45
C THR A 449 7.01 4.51 -18.31
N THR A 450 7.74 3.57 -17.75
CA THR A 450 8.71 3.84 -16.70
C THR A 450 9.93 2.97 -16.89
N ASP A 451 11.10 3.60 -17.01
CA ASP A 451 12.41 2.95 -16.99
C ASP A 451 13.12 3.29 -15.66
N VAL A 452 13.52 2.27 -14.93
CA VAL A 452 14.30 2.40 -13.68
C VAL A 452 15.65 1.70 -13.86
N LYS A 453 16.73 2.45 -13.58
CA LYS A 453 18.09 1.94 -13.54
C LYS A 453 18.68 2.27 -12.20
N SER A 454 19.09 1.28 -11.42
CA SER A 454 19.68 1.53 -10.11
C SER A 454 20.91 0.67 -9.86
N LEU A 455 21.80 1.25 -9.04
CA LEU A 455 22.99 0.58 -8.49
C LEU A 455 23.01 0.85 -7.00
N SER A 456 23.23 -0.17 -6.19
CA SER A 456 23.35 -0.08 -4.75
C SER A 456 24.59 -0.80 -4.25
N ALA A 457 25.19 -0.27 -3.19
CA ALA A 457 26.32 -0.88 -2.50
C ALA A 457 26.08 -0.78 -0.98
N LEU A 458 26.34 -1.88 -0.29
CA LEU A 458 26.44 -1.97 1.17
C LEU A 458 27.85 -2.43 1.51
N ILE A 459 28.50 -1.71 2.43
CA ILE A 459 29.77 -2.12 3.05
C ILE A 459 29.56 -2.13 4.55
N GLU A 460 29.79 -3.26 5.19
CA GLU A 460 29.69 -3.41 6.64
C GLU A 460 30.98 -4.07 7.18
N HIS A 461 31.56 -3.45 8.20
CA HIS A 461 32.78 -3.94 8.84
C HIS A 461 32.67 -3.87 10.38
N GLY A 462 32.90 -5.00 11.02
CA GLY A 462 32.97 -5.11 12.48
C GLY A 462 34.41 -5.07 12.97
N PHE A 463 34.72 -4.17 13.89
CA PHE A 463 36.02 -4.01 14.52
C PHE A 463 36.13 -4.86 15.79
N ASP A 464 37.36 -5.16 16.21
CA ASP A 464 37.65 -5.97 17.42
C ASP A 464 37.08 -5.37 18.71
N ASN A 465 36.95 -4.07 18.79
CA ASN A 465 36.40 -3.35 19.93
C ASN A 465 34.85 -3.33 19.96
N GLY A 466 34.15 -4.08 19.08
CA GLY A 466 32.70 -4.16 19.02
C GLY A 466 32.02 -3.03 18.20
N LEU A 467 32.78 -2.07 17.67
CA LEU A 467 32.28 -1.06 16.74
C LEU A 467 31.94 -1.71 15.40
N THR A 468 30.76 -1.42 14.85
CA THR A 468 30.42 -1.77 13.48
C THR A 468 30.20 -0.49 12.68
N ILE A 469 30.86 -0.37 11.52
CA ILE A 469 30.61 0.70 10.55
C ILE A 469 29.89 0.09 9.36
N ARG A 470 28.80 0.73 8.96
CA ARG A 470 28.00 0.33 7.81
C ARG A 470 27.72 1.51 6.91
N ASN A 471 28.08 1.39 5.64
CA ASN A 471 27.79 2.38 4.62
C ASN A 471 26.84 1.80 3.57
N ARG A 472 25.84 2.57 3.20
CA ARG A 472 24.92 2.28 2.09
C ARG A 472 24.93 3.41 1.09
N THR A 473 25.15 3.08 -0.17
CA THR A 473 25.09 4.01 -1.30
C THR A 473 24.07 3.49 -2.31
N ARG A 474 23.18 4.36 -2.78
CA ARG A 474 22.25 4.05 -3.88
C ARG A 474 22.29 5.19 -4.90
N LEU A 475 22.51 4.83 -6.16
CA LEU A 475 22.32 5.65 -7.35
C LEU A 475 21.13 5.12 -8.12
N ALA A 476 20.17 5.97 -8.50
CA ALA A 476 19.04 5.55 -9.31
C ALA A 476 18.64 6.62 -10.32
N VAL A 477 18.35 6.19 -11.54
CA VAL A 477 17.87 7.03 -12.63
C VAL A 477 16.50 6.51 -13.06
N TYR A 478 15.55 7.43 -13.14
CA TYR A 478 14.17 7.18 -13.53
C TYR A 478 13.83 8.02 -14.74
N ASP A 479 13.24 7.39 -15.76
CA ASP A 479 12.66 8.07 -16.91
C ASP A 479 11.21 7.63 -17.02
N LYS A 480 10.27 8.55 -16.80
CA LYS A 480 8.84 8.28 -16.77
C LYS A 480 8.13 9.18 -17.77
N PHE A 481 7.26 8.58 -18.55
CA PHE A 481 6.28 9.28 -19.36
C PHE A 481 4.88 8.76 -19.04
N TYR A 482 3.93 9.69 -18.91
CA TYR A 482 2.53 9.41 -18.65
C TYR A 482 1.68 10.30 -19.55
N GLN A 483 0.70 9.73 -20.20
CA GLN A 483 -0.30 10.43 -20.97
C GLN A 483 -1.65 9.78 -20.73
N ASN A 484 -2.70 10.58 -20.55
CA ASN A 484 -4.02 10.06 -20.26
C ASN A 484 -5.12 10.93 -20.82
N VAL A 485 -6.16 10.29 -21.38
CA VAL A 485 -7.48 10.85 -21.63
C VAL A 485 -8.41 10.21 -20.62
N TYR A 486 -9.04 10.98 -19.76
CA TYR A 486 -9.67 10.48 -18.55
C TYR A 486 -11.02 11.15 -18.26
N PRO A 487 -11.92 10.53 -17.50
CA PRO A 487 -13.18 11.12 -17.09
C PRO A 487 -12.91 12.28 -16.12
N PHE A 488 -13.32 13.46 -16.50
CA PHE A 488 -13.17 14.68 -15.71
C PHE A 488 -14.39 14.92 -14.84
N GLU A 489 -15.59 15.06 -15.45
CA GLU A 489 -16.86 15.23 -14.74
C GLU A 489 -18.03 14.61 -15.51
N MET A 490 -19.18 14.52 -14.85
CA MET A 490 -20.44 14.13 -15.47
C MET A 490 -21.44 15.27 -15.39
N PRO A 491 -21.67 16.02 -16.48
CA PRO A 491 -22.63 17.12 -16.48
C PRO A 491 -24.08 16.63 -16.33
N ASN A 492 -24.33 15.35 -16.65
CA ASN A 492 -25.63 14.69 -16.48
C ASN A 492 -25.48 13.17 -16.42
N ALA A 493 -26.58 12.45 -16.16
CA ALA A 493 -26.58 10.99 -15.98
C ALA A 493 -26.15 10.18 -17.22
N THR A 494 -26.08 10.77 -18.39
CA THR A 494 -25.91 10.07 -19.68
C THR A 494 -24.62 10.41 -20.41
N THR A 495 -23.96 11.51 -20.04
CA THR A 495 -22.72 11.98 -20.67
C THR A 495 -21.62 12.21 -19.65
N VAL A 496 -20.39 12.15 -20.12
CA VAL A 496 -19.17 12.42 -19.36
C VAL A 496 -18.24 13.29 -20.18
N ASP A 497 -17.65 14.29 -19.55
CA ASP A 497 -16.60 15.11 -20.12
C ASP A 497 -15.24 14.44 -19.90
N LEU A 498 -14.49 14.31 -20.96
CA LEU A 498 -13.15 13.73 -20.97
C LEU A 498 -12.13 14.84 -21.14
N ALA A 499 -11.16 14.90 -20.24
CA ALA A 499 -10.00 15.79 -20.30
C ALA A 499 -8.72 15.01 -20.57
N ALA A 500 -7.61 15.72 -20.86
CA ALA A 500 -6.36 15.07 -21.18
C ALA A 500 -5.15 15.89 -20.73
N TYR A 501 -4.09 15.18 -20.33
CA TYR A 501 -2.76 15.76 -20.12
C TYR A 501 -1.66 14.72 -20.27
N SER A 502 -0.42 15.17 -20.41
CA SER A 502 0.76 14.32 -20.38
C SER A 502 1.81 14.86 -19.42
N VAL A 503 2.61 13.97 -18.81
CA VAL A 503 3.73 14.32 -17.94
C VAL A 503 4.96 13.51 -18.36
N SER A 504 6.08 14.21 -18.57
CA SER A 504 7.41 13.61 -18.70
C SER A 504 8.22 13.97 -17.49
N SER A 505 8.79 12.99 -16.79
CA SER A 505 9.60 13.21 -15.59
C SER A 505 10.88 12.38 -15.65
N LYS A 506 12.04 13.06 -15.60
CA LYS A 506 13.34 12.43 -15.50
C LYS A 506 13.96 12.78 -14.16
N ARG A 507 14.30 11.76 -13.36
CA ARG A 507 14.91 11.99 -12.05
C ARG A 507 16.19 11.18 -11.88
N THR A 508 17.19 11.80 -11.27
CA THR A 508 18.40 11.12 -10.79
C THR A 508 18.51 11.33 -9.30
N ASN A 509 18.63 10.24 -8.55
CA ASN A 509 18.82 10.21 -7.11
C ASN A 509 20.18 9.61 -6.77
N ILE A 510 20.92 10.25 -5.87
CA ILE A 510 22.08 9.67 -5.21
C ILE A 510 21.93 9.87 -3.71
N PHE A 511 22.03 8.79 -2.94
CA PHE A 511 22.01 8.81 -1.48
C PHE A 511 23.15 7.98 -0.93
N ASN A 512 23.77 8.49 0.12
CA ASN A 512 24.75 7.77 0.93
C ASN A 512 24.38 7.88 2.40
N GLN A 513 24.40 6.77 3.11
CA GLN A 513 24.16 6.68 4.56
C GLN A 513 25.33 5.95 5.20
N THR A 514 25.90 6.52 6.24
CA THR A 514 26.92 5.86 7.07
C THR A 514 26.41 5.74 8.50
N ASP A 515 26.33 4.53 9.00
CA ASP A 515 25.90 4.18 10.35
C ASP A 515 27.13 3.67 11.15
N MET A 516 27.29 4.13 12.39
CA MET A 516 28.17 3.60 13.41
C MET A 516 27.34 2.94 14.50
N LEU A 517 27.58 1.69 14.75
CA LEU A 517 26.85 0.86 15.72
C LEU A 517 27.81 0.42 16.80
N TYR A 518 27.47 0.65 18.08
CA TYR A 518 28.30 0.27 19.20
C TYR A 518 27.46 -0.19 20.39
N THR A 519 27.83 -1.31 21.00
CA THR A 519 27.17 -1.78 22.23
C THR A 519 28.11 -1.59 23.41
N LEU A 520 27.63 -0.95 24.45
CA LEU A 520 28.36 -0.75 25.70
C LEU A 520 27.48 -1.00 26.92
N ASN A 521 28.09 -1.25 28.06
CA ASN A 521 27.41 -1.40 29.33
C ASN A 521 27.86 -0.32 30.33
N THR A 522 26.89 0.32 30.99
CA THR A 522 27.13 1.18 32.16
C THR A 522 26.56 0.49 33.40
N GLY A 523 27.41 -0.26 34.08
CA GLY A 523 27.01 -1.16 35.13
C GLY A 523 26.10 -2.30 34.56
N SER A 524 24.90 -2.43 35.07
CA SER A 524 23.90 -3.43 34.61
C SER A 524 23.07 -2.96 33.40
N ILE A 525 23.27 -1.75 32.91
CA ILE A 525 22.49 -1.16 31.83
C ILE A 525 23.22 -1.38 30.48
N GLU A 526 22.56 -2.06 29.53
CA GLU A 526 23.07 -2.21 28.16
C GLU A 526 22.59 -1.06 27.28
N HIS A 527 23.52 -0.44 26.57
CA HIS A 527 23.28 0.61 25.56
C HIS A 527 23.65 0.09 24.19
N ARG A 528 22.74 0.21 23.22
CA ARG A 528 23.00 -0.04 21.81
C ARG A 528 22.90 1.29 21.06
N LEU A 529 24.07 1.89 20.87
CA LEU A 529 24.22 3.20 20.25
C LEU A 529 24.23 3.08 18.73
N LEU A 530 23.53 3.98 18.09
CA LEU A 530 23.59 4.25 16.66
C LEU A 530 23.89 5.73 16.48
N ALA A 531 24.97 6.04 15.77
CA ALA A 531 25.24 7.38 15.24
C ALA A 531 25.35 7.28 13.72
N GLY A 532 24.82 8.26 13.00
CA GLY A 532 24.91 8.20 11.55
C GLY A 532 24.74 9.53 10.86
N ILE A 533 25.15 9.51 9.59
CA ILE A 533 25.01 10.63 8.66
C ILE A 533 24.34 10.14 7.38
N GLU A 534 23.56 11.02 6.75
CA GLU A 534 22.97 10.81 5.43
C GLU A 534 23.20 12.04 4.58
N VAL A 535 23.65 11.84 3.35
CA VAL A 535 23.72 12.87 2.32
C VAL A 535 22.97 12.40 1.09
N GLY A 536 22.20 13.29 0.48
CA GLY A 536 21.42 12.96 -0.71
C GLY A 536 21.34 14.14 -1.68
N HIS A 537 21.29 13.82 -2.95
CA HIS A 537 21.08 14.76 -4.03
C HIS A 537 20.12 14.19 -5.05
N GLN A 538 19.11 14.99 -5.42
CA GLN A 538 18.08 14.61 -6.38
C GLN A 538 17.95 15.71 -7.43
N LYS A 539 17.95 15.33 -8.70
CA LYS A 539 17.66 16.22 -9.83
C LYS A 539 16.45 15.71 -10.58
N THR A 540 15.50 16.58 -10.85
CA THR A 540 14.26 16.25 -11.57
C THR A 540 14.03 17.27 -12.67
N ASP A 541 13.81 16.79 -13.88
CA ASP A 541 13.21 17.57 -14.98
C ASP A 541 11.78 17.06 -15.16
N ASN A 542 10.80 17.94 -15.02
CA ASN A 542 9.39 17.60 -15.10
C ASN A 542 8.66 18.56 -16.05
N VAL A 543 7.95 17.98 -17.01
CA VAL A 543 7.15 18.76 -17.97
C VAL A 543 5.76 18.15 -18.06
N ARG A 544 4.72 18.95 -17.74
CA ARG A 544 3.31 18.62 -17.93
C ARG A 544 2.76 19.45 -19.09
N LYS A 545 2.10 18.78 -20.03
CA LYS A 545 1.40 19.41 -21.14
C LYS A 545 -0.10 19.17 -21.03
N THR A 546 -0.90 20.16 -21.31
CA THR A 546 -2.36 20.07 -21.37
C THR A 546 -2.80 19.55 -22.73
N GLY A 547 -3.82 18.70 -22.77
CA GLY A 547 -4.44 18.19 -23.99
C GLY A 547 -5.58 19.09 -24.43
N TYR A 548 -5.60 19.45 -25.73
CA TYR A 548 -6.63 20.29 -26.37
C TYR A 548 -7.31 19.51 -27.47
N PHE A 549 -8.62 19.40 -27.39
CA PHE A 549 -9.46 18.67 -28.33
C PHE A 549 -9.92 19.55 -29.50
N ASN A 550 -10.13 18.95 -30.69
CA ASN A 550 -10.79 19.56 -31.86
C ASN A 550 -10.17 20.87 -32.30
N GLY A 551 -8.86 21.07 -32.10
CA GLY A 551 -8.18 22.31 -32.48
C GLY A 551 -8.42 23.48 -31.51
N ASP A 552 -8.98 23.21 -30.33
CA ASP A 552 -9.17 24.22 -29.31
C ASP A 552 -7.83 24.87 -28.94
N THR A 553 -7.83 26.19 -28.77
CA THR A 553 -6.64 26.99 -28.40
C THR A 553 -6.89 27.87 -27.20
N ASP A 554 -8.08 27.82 -26.62
CA ASP A 554 -8.43 28.62 -25.47
C ASP A 554 -7.63 28.17 -24.24
N THR A 555 -7.02 29.15 -23.60
CA THR A 555 -6.26 28.98 -22.35
C THR A 555 -6.80 29.89 -21.24
N SER A 556 -7.92 30.55 -21.43
CA SER A 556 -8.52 31.53 -20.51
C SER A 556 -8.83 30.86 -19.15
N ALA A 557 -9.26 29.60 -19.15
CA ALA A 557 -9.46 28.81 -17.94
C ALA A 557 -8.24 28.74 -17.00
N CYS A 558 -7.05 29.08 -17.48
CA CYS A 558 -5.82 29.07 -16.67
C CYS A 558 -5.34 30.46 -16.26
N ASP A 559 -6.11 31.52 -16.54
CA ASP A 559 -5.76 32.89 -16.16
C ASP A 559 -6.02 33.17 -14.68
N HIS A 560 -6.91 32.39 -14.07
CA HIS A 560 -7.28 32.50 -12.66
C HIS A 560 -7.07 31.16 -11.93
N PRO A 561 -5.82 30.67 -11.81
CA PRO A 561 -5.52 29.38 -11.18
C PRO A 561 -5.88 29.32 -9.68
N ASP A 562 -6.20 30.46 -9.09
CA ASP A 562 -6.52 30.61 -7.65
C ASP A 562 -8.04 30.78 -7.42
N ASP A 563 -8.88 30.67 -8.47
CA ASP A 563 -10.33 30.71 -8.33
C ASP A 563 -10.86 29.32 -7.96
N PRO A 564 -11.31 29.15 -6.70
CA PRO A 564 -11.76 27.84 -6.21
C PRO A 564 -13.14 27.41 -6.78
N GLU A 565 -13.86 28.29 -7.44
CA GLU A 565 -15.20 27.99 -7.94
C GLU A 565 -15.23 27.38 -9.33
N GLU A 566 -14.11 27.38 -10.07
CA GLU A 566 -14.01 26.79 -11.40
C GLU A 566 -12.95 25.69 -11.47
N ASP A 567 -13.37 24.43 -11.66
CA ASP A 567 -12.50 23.32 -12.07
C ASP A 567 -11.99 23.57 -13.50
N HIS A 568 -10.90 24.31 -13.62
CA HIS A 568 -10.37 24.82 -14.88
C HIS A 568 -9.73 23.70 -15.73
N VAL A 569 -10.56 23.03 -16.54
CA VAL A 569 -10.05 22.21 -17.64
C VAL A 569 -10.11 23.03 -18.93
N PRO A 570 -8.96 23.40 -19.50
CA PRO A 570 -8.91 24.26 -20.67
C PRO A 570 -9.64 23.69 -21.87
N SER A 571 -9.73 22.37 -21.98
CA SER A 571 -10.39 21.70 -23.10
C SER A 571 -10.89 20.32 -22.68
N SER A 572 -12.14 20.02 -23.08
CA SER A 572 -12.75 18.71 -22.85
C SER A 572 -13.55 18.26 -24.07
N VAL A 573 -13.96 16.99 -24.09
CA VAL A 573 -14.89 16.46 -25.09
C VAL A 573 -15.98 15.66 -24.37
N ASN A 574 -17.25 16.02 -24.68
CA ASN A 574 -18.42 15.35 -24.14
C ASN A 574 -18.72 14.05 -24.91
N VAL A 575 -18.87 12.94 -24.22
CA VAL A 575 -19.19 11.63 -24.80
C VAL A 575 -20.29 10.91 -24.01
N PRO A 576 -21.08 10.01 -24.65
CA PRO A 576 -22.09 9.25 -23.92
C PRO A 576 -21.47 8.21 -23.00
N VAL A 577 -21.99 8.03 -21.77
CA VAL A 577 -21.56 7.01 -20.81
C VAL A 577 -21.72 5.60 -21.36
N SER A 578 -22.65 5.36 -22.26
CA SER A 578 -22.86 4.05 -22.93
C SER A 578 -21.71 3.66 -23.88
N ASN A 579 -20.96 4.65 -24.39
CA ASN A 579 -19.74 4.46 -25.18
C ASN A 579 -18.74 5.59 -24.84
N PRO A 580 -18.07 5.53 -23.68
CA PRO A 580 -17.27 6.65 -23.17
C PRO A 580 -15.85 6.68 -23.75
N LYS A 581 -15.71 6.34 -25.02
CA LYS A 581 -14.45 6.40 -25.77
C LYS A 581 -14.48 7.55 -26.77
N THR A 582 -13.38 8.25 -26.91
CA THR A 582 -13.23 9.33 -27.89
C THR A 582 -12.14 9.03 -28.90
N SER A 583 -12.35 9.43 -30.15
CA SER A 583 -11.34 9.52 -31.19
C SER A 583 -11.14 10.97 -31.67
N ALA A 584 -11.63 11.94 -30.90
CA ALA A 584 -11.48 13.35 -31.21
C ALA A 584 -10.00 13.71 -31.42
N PRO A 585 -9.68 14.50 -32.49
CA PRO A 585 -8.31 14.99 -32.67
C PRO A 585 -7.83 15.77 -31.45
N MET A 586 -6.58 15.51 -31.01
CA MET A 586 -6.04 16.13 -29.81
C MET A 586 -4.57 16.47 -29.94
N VAL A 587 -4.18 17.62 -29.36
CA VAL A 587 -2.80 18.10 -29.32
C VAL A 587 -2.39 18.40 -27.88
N PHE A 588 -1.20 17.93 -27.46
CA PHE A 588 -0.61 18.25 -26.16
C PHE A 588 0.32 19.45 -26.28
N ARG A 589 0.01 20.54 -25.57
CA ARG A 589 0.80 21.77 -25.59
C ARG A 589 1.35 22.12 -24.22
N LEU A 590 2.56 22.69 -24.20
CA LEU A 590 3.10 23.36 -23.02
C LEU A 590 2.80 24.86 -23.16
N ASP A 591 1.88 25.34 -22.36
CA ASP A 591 1.47 26.74 -22.26
C ASP A 591 1.28 27.15 -20.81
N LYS A 592 0.55 28.24 -20.54
CA LYS A 592 0.27 28.70 -19.18
C LYS A 592 -0.53 27.69 -18.31
N CYS A 593 -1.25 26.76 -18.93
CA CYS A 593 -1.96 25.67 -18.25
C CYS A 593 -1.07 24.46 -17.92
N GLY A 594 0.12 24.40 -18.47
CA GLY A 594 1.08 23.34 -18.25
C GLY A 594 2.00 23.58 -17.04
N LEU A 595 2.96 22.69 -16.86
CA LEU A 595 4.01 22.81 -15.84
C LEU A 595 5.35 22.43 -16.46
N SER A 596 6.40 23.21 -16.20
CA SER A 596 7.75 22.89 -16.64
C SER A 596 8.73 23.31 -15.55
N ASN A 597 9.26 22.32 -14.80
CA ASN A 597 10.12 22.55 -13.66
C ASN A 597 11.43 21.79 -13.76
N ARG A 598 12.53 22.44 -13.46
CA ARG A 598 13.82 21.83 -13.10
C ARG A 598 14.02 21.96 -11.62
N VAL A 599 14.27 20.84 -10.95
CA VAL A 599 14.34 20.76 -9.50
C VAL A 599 15.66 20.15 -9.08
N ALA A 600 16.33 20.80 -8.12
CA ALA A 600 17.48 20.25 -7.42
C ALA A 600 17.19 20.22 -5.92
N ALA A 601 17.19 19.03 -5.32
CA ALA A 601 17.02 18.86 -3.89
C ALA A 601 18.28 18.27 -3.27
N LYS A 602 18.70 18.84 -2.13
CA LYS A 602 19.85 18.39 -1.34
C LYS A 602 19.39 18.09 0.08
N VAL A 603 19.86 17.02 0.64
CA VAL A 603 19.66 16.68 2.04
C VAL A 603 20.98 16.34 2.72
N ALA A 604 21.18 16.88 3.92
CA ALA A 604 22.23 16.48 4.83
C ALA A 604 21.61 16.23 6.20
N GLY A 605 21.70 15.00 6.69
CA GLY A 605 21.13 14.57 7.95
C GLY A 605 22.15 13.97 8.90
N VAL A 606 22.03 14.27 10.18
CA VAL A 606 22.77 13.60 11.25
C VAL A 606 21.77 13.02 12.25
N TYR A 607 22.05 11.84 12.77
CA TYR A 607 21.14 11.17 13.71
C TYR A 607 21.90 10.38 14.77
N LEU A 608 21.29 10.34 15.95
CA LEU A 608 21.74 9.56 17.10
C LEU A 608 20.55 8.77 17.65
N GLN A 609 20.79 7.53 18.08
CA GLN A 609 19.81 6.72 18.78
C GLN A 609 20.51 5.89 19.84
N ASP A 610 19.88 5.79 20.99
CA ASP A 610 20.23 4.83 22.04
C ASP A 610 19.06 3.88 22.31
N GLN A 611 19.31 2.58 22.24
CA GLN A 611 18.40 1.54 22.71
C GLN A 611 18.95 1.03 24.04
N ILE A 612 18.26 1.40 25.11
CA ILE A 612 18.69 1.17 26.47
C ILE A 612 17.92 -0.01 27.06
N LYS A 613 18.63 -0.99 27.55
CA LYS A 613 18.07 -2.06 28.36
C LYS A 613 18.37 -1.79 29.83
N PHE A 614 17.44 -1.09 30.51
CA PHE A 614 17.58 -0.75 31.94
C PHE A 614 17.54 -1.98 32.83
N SER A 615 16.77 -2.98 32.43
CA SER A 615 16.62 -4.27 33.13
C SER A 615 16.01 -5.31 32.19
N PRO A 616 15.90 -6.59 32.58
CA PRO A 616 15.16 -7.59 31.77
C PRO A 616 13.71 -7.19 31.45
N LYS A 617 13.10 -6.34 32.30
CA LYS A 617 11.70 -5.91 32.16
C LYS A 617 11.51 -4.53 31.53
N TRP A 618 12.52 -3.67 31.50
CA TRP A 618 12.38 -2.29 31.03
C TRP A 618 13.42 -1.96 29.98
N GLN A 619 12.94 -1.44 28.85
CA GLN A 619 13.78 -0.96 27.77
C GLN A 619 13.28 0.40 27.28
N GLY A 620 14.17 1.22 26.73
CA GLY A 620 13.85 2.49 26.13
C GLY A 620 14.54 2.67 24.79
N ILE A 621 13.93 3.46 23.91
CA ILE A 621 14.55 3.94 22.67
C ILE A 621 14.44 5.45 22.67
N PHE A 622 15.56 6.13 22.50
CA PHE A 622 15.66 7.58 22.37
C PHE A 622 16.43 7.87 21.11
N GLY A 623 15.83 8.61 20.21
CA GLY A 623 16.45 8.97 18.93
C GLY A 623 16.16 10.41 18.57
N LEU A 624 17.13 11.04 17.92
CA LEU A 624 17.04 12.39 17.41
C LEU A 624 17.73 12.46 16.07
N ARG A 625 17.07 13.09 15.10
CA ARG A 625 17.62 13.36 13.78
C ARG A 625 17.43 14.84 13.44
N TYR A 626 18.46 15.44 12.90
CA TYR A 626 18.42 16.76 12.29
C TYR A 626 18.73 16.63 10.81
N ASP A 627 17.85 17.16 9.97
CA ASP A 627 18.05 17.27 8.53
C ASP A 627 18.06 18.73 8.10
N ARG A 628 19.02 19.10 7.29
CA ARG A 628 19.00 20.30 6.45
C ARG A 628 18.56 19.87 5.04
N PHE A 629 17.41 20.35 4.62
CA PHE A 629 16.83 20.09 3.32
C PHE A 629 16.77 21.38 2.51
N GLU A 630 17.43 21.42 1.38
CA GLU A 630 17.48 22.53 0.44
C GLU A 630 16.80 22.12 -0.86
N LEU A 631 15.97 23.00 -1.42
CA LEU A 631 15.24 22.78 -2.65
C LEU A 631 15.34 24.03 -3.53
N ASP A 632 15.86 23.85 -4.74
CA ASP A 632 15.92 24.84 -5.81
C ASP A 632 14.95 24.40 -6.92
N VAL A 633 14.01 25.24 -7.30
CA VAL A 633 13.04 25.01 -8.38
C VAL A 633 13.13 26.13 -9.40
N THR A 634 13.39 25.79 -10.64
CA THR A 634 13.32 26.71 -11.77
C THR A 634 12.09 26.36 -12.60
N ASN A 635 11.05 27.18 -12.56
CA ASN A 635 9.86 27.04 -13.39
C ASN A 635 10.11 27.74 -14.74
N THR A 636 10.10 26.92 -15.81
CA THR A 636 10.33 27.36 -17.20
C THR A 636 9.05 27.34 -18.02
N ARG A 637 7.88 27.30 -17.39
CA ARG A 637 6.57 27.34 -18.04
C ARG A 637 6.38 28.69 -18.77
N PRO A 638 5.83 28.74 -20.00
CA PRO A 638 5.42 29.98 -20.63
C PRO A 638 4.49 30.79 -19.72
N GLY A 639 4.79 32.06 -19.51
CA GLY A 639 4.00 32.93 -18.62
C GLY A 639 4.24 32.72 -17.11
N ALA A 640 5.30 32.01 -16.72
CA ALA A 640 5.68 31.87 -15.31
C ALA A 640 6.04 33.20 -14.66
N THR A 641 6.57 34.14 -15.44
CA THR A 641 6.77 35.55 -15.10
C THR A 641 6.17 36.43 -16.21
N GLY A 642 5.84 37.67 -15.87
CA GLY A 642 5.22 38.60 -16.85
C GLY A 642 6.15 38.99 -18.00
N ASP A 643 7.46 38.85 -17.86
CA ASP A 643 8.48 39.15 -18.85
C ASP A 643 8.96 37.91 -19.65
N GLY A 644 8.38 36.73 -19.36
CA GLY A 644 8.74 35.45 -19.98
C GLY A 644 10.05 34.82 -19.48
N SER A 645 10.69 35.38 -18.45
CA SER A 645 11.87 34.77 -17.82
C SER A 645 11.45 33.57 -16.95
N PRO A 646 12.37 32.62 -16.66
CA PRO A 646 12.10 31.53 -15.70
C PRO A 646 11.89 32.06 -14.28
N LEU A 647 10.89 31.52 -13.57
CA LEU A 647 10.68 31.81 -12.16
C LEU A 647 11.56 30.89 -11.30
N ASN A 648 12.47 31.48 -10.49
CA ASN A 648 13.33 30.74 -9.60
C ASN A 648 12.82 30.82 -8.16
N LEU A 649 12.60 29.65 -7.54
CA LEU A 649 12.10 29.51 -6.19
C LEU A 649 13.08 28.66 -5.37
N GLN A 650 13.29 29.02 -4.12
CA GLN A 650 14.18 28.31 -3.21
C GLN A 650 13.56 28.15 -1.83
N THR A 651 13.79 27.04 -1.20
CA THR A 651 13.43 26.85 0.21
C THR A 651 14.49 26.03 0.94
N THR A 652 14.75 26.42 2.19
CA THR A 652 15.63 25.66 3.10
C THR A 652 14.85 25.32 4.36
N ASN A 653 14.81 24.05 4.69
CA ASN A 653 14.09 23.54 5.85
C ASN A 653 15.05 22.84 6.81
N ASN A 654 15.02 23.24 8.08
CA ASN A 654 15.75 22.60 9.16
C ASN A 654 14.76 21.76 9.97
N LEU A 655 14.90 20.42 9.89
CA LEU A 655 13.91 19.47 10.36
C LEU A 655 14.48 18.69 11.55
N LEU A 656 13.86 18.84 12.73
CA LEU A 656 14.25 18.09 13.93
C LEU A 656 13.23 17.01 14.23
N SER A 657 13.60 15.76 14.07
CA SER A 657 12.73 14.57 14.17
C SER A 657 13.10 13.72 15.39
N PRO A 658 12.50 13.98 16.58
CA PRO A 658 12.66 13.14 17.75
C PRO A 658 11.84 11.85 17.63
N ARG A 659 12.33 10.80 18.32
CA ARG A 659 11.65 9.55 18.58
C ARG A 659 11.93 9.12 20.02
N VAL A 660 10.88 8.79 20.76
CA VAL A 660 10.98 8.24 22.11
C VAL A 660 10.07 7.04 22.21
N GLY A 661 10.56 5.98 22.82
CA GLY A 661 9.77 4.77 23.10
C GLY A 661 10.17 4.17 24.43
N LEU A 662 9.20 3.73 25.22
CA LEU A 662 9.38 2.97 26.44
C LEU A 662 8.71 1.61 26.27
N ILE A 663 9.39 0.55 26.67
CA ILE A 663 8.93 -0.83 26.54
C ILE A 663 8.99 -1.49 27.93
N TYR A 664 7.86 -2.05 28.33
CA TYR A 664 7.73 -2.91 29.51
C TYR A 664 7.50 -4.36 29.11
N LYS A 665 8.31 -5.27 29.62
CA LYS A 665 8.22 -6.72 29.39
C LYS A 665 7.77 -7.43 30.67
N PRO A 666 6.47 -7.68 30.83
CA PRO A 666 5.98 -8.46 31.97
C PRO A 666 6.59 -9.85 31.96
N ILE A 667 6.73 -10.46 30.80
CA ILE A 667 7.49 -11.66 30.49
C ILE A 667 8.32 -11.45 29.23
N GLU A 668 9.33 -12.28 28.99
CA GLU A 668 10.25 -12.09 27.86
C GLU A 668 9.55 -12.05 26.49
N LEU A 669 8.50 -12.84 26.31
CA LEU A 669 7.77 -12.98 25.05
C LEU A 669 6.73 -11.89 24.80
N VAL A 670 6.47 -11.02 25.78
CA VAL A 670 5.46 -9.93 25.68
C VAL A 670 6.12 -8.58 25.92
N SER A 671 5.88 -7.66 25.02
CA SER A 671 6.29 -6.25 25.14
C SER A 671 5.06 -5.36 25.10
N ILE A 672 4.89 -4.51 26.11
CA ILE A 672 3.92 -3.40 26.13
C ILE A 672 4.74 -2.14 25.94
N TYR A 673 4.33 -1.27 25.01
CA TYR A 673 5.10 -0.06 24.70
C TYR A 673 4.24 1.17 24.62
N THR A 674 4.88 2.32 24.83
CA THR A 674 4.38 3.63 24.43
C THR A 674 5.43 4.33 23.58
N SER A 675 5.02 5.09 22.59
CA SER A 675 5.93 5.84 21.74
C SER A 675 5.40 7.18 21.27
N TYR A 676 6.34 8.07 21.02
CA TYR A 676 6.16 9.36 20.37
C TYR A 676 7.13 9.46 19.20
N SER A 677 6.62 9.82 18.03
CA SER A 677 7.44 10.02 16.83
C SER A 677 6.92 11.17 15.97
N LEU A 678 7.84 11.77 15.22
CA LEU A 678 7.59 12.95 14.44
C LEU A 678 8.29 12.90 13.09
N SER A 679 7.65 13.45 12.04
CA SER A 679 8.24 13.66 10.73
C SER A 679 7.72 14.94 10.08
N TYR A 680 8.36 15.34 8.99
CA TYR A 680 8.02 16.53 8.22
C TYR A 680 7.94 16.22 6.72
N VAL A 681 7.00 16.87 6.03
CA VAL A 681 6.90 16.89 4.57
C VAL A 681 7.15 18.33 4.08
N PRO A 682 8.17 18.56 3.25
CA PRO A 682 8.42 19.87 2.63
C PRO A 682 7.27 20.33 1.73
N ARG A 683 7.19 21.64 1.47
CA ARG A 683 6.08 22.26 0.73
C ARG A 683 5.98 21.93 -0.76
N ALA A 684 6.97 21.37 -1.36
CA ALA A 684 7.00 21.13 -2.80
C ALA A 684 6.23 19.87 -3.26
N GLY A 685 5.40 19.29 -2.39
CA GLY A 685 4.67 18.04 -2.65
C GLY A 685 5.57 16.80 -2.66
N ASP A 686 4.96 15.63 -2.83
CA ASP A 686 5.66 14.34 -2.80
C ASP A 686 6.78 14.24 -3.85
N GLN A 687 6.53 14.77 -5.05
CA GLN A 687 7.48 14.72 -6.17
C GLN A 687 8.40 15.95 -6.28
N LEU A 688 8.30 16.90 -5.33
CA LEU A 688 9.13 18.11 -5.23
C LEU A 688 8.97 19.09 -6.41
N VAL A 689 7.84 19.07 -7.11
CA VAL A 689 7.59 19.90 -8.30
C VAL A 689 6.54 20.98 -8.11
N SER A 690 5.93 21.06 -6.91
CA SER A 690 4.81 21.96 -6.59
C SER A 690 5.22 23.08 -5.61
N LEU A 691 6.45 23.62 -5.74
CA LEU A 691 6.86 24.79 -4.99
C LEU A 691 6.37 26.05 -5.71
N GLU A 692 5.75 26.94 -4.97
CA GLU A 692 5.16 28.19 -5.45
C GLU A 692 5.66 29.38 -4.62
N ALA A 693 5.55 30.60 -5.19
CA ALA A 693 5.95 31.82 -4.51
C ALA A 693 5.18 32.05 -3.19
N THR A 694 3.92 31.66 -3.14
CA THR A 694 3.04 31.79 -1.99
C THR A 694 3.36 30.82 -0.85
N ASN A 695 3.99 29.67 -1.15
CA ASN A 695 4.23 28.61 -0.17
C ASN A 695 5.73 28.36 0.17
N GLN A 696 6.68 28.91 -0.59
CA GLN A 696 8.11 28.65 -0.42
C GLN A 696 8.66 29.02 0.97
N ALA A 697 8.12 30.08 1.60
CA ALA A 697 8.56 30.55 2.92
C ALA A 697 7.82 29.89 4.09
N LEU A 698 6.82 29.04 3.82
CA LEU A 698 6.01 28.43 4.85
C LEU A 698 6.72 27.23 5.50
N LYS A 699 6.41 27.02 6.78
CA LYS A 699 6.92 25.85 7.52
C LYS A 699 6.44 24.55 6.88
N PRO A 700 7.26 23.48 6.86
CA PRO A 700 6.86 22.17 6.39
C PRO A 700 5.65 21.64 7.15
N GLU A 701 4.89 20.76 6.51
CA GLU A 701 3.87 20.00 7.20
C GLU A 701 4.50 19.10 8.26
N LYS A 702 3.82 18.96 9.38
CA LYS A 702 4.30 18.21 10.54
C LYS A 702 3.33 17.09 10.89
N PHE A 703 3.87 15.88 10.99
CA PHE A 703 3.15 14.67 11.38
C PHE A 703 3.62 14.22 12.75
N THR A 704 2.70 14.08 13.69
CA THR A 704 3.01 13.69 15.08
C THR A 704 2.17 12.47 15.44
N ASN A 705 2.84 11.38 15.83
CA ASN A 705 2.17 10.14 16.27
C ASN A 705 2.42 9.89 17.77
N ARG A 706 1.36 9.52 18.47
CA ARG A 706 1.39 8.97 19.82
C ARG A 706 0.76 7.60 19.75
N GLU A 707 1.46 6.60 20.26
CA GLU A 707 1.05 5.21 20.12
C GLU A 707 1.32 4.44 21.41
N VAL A 708 0.37 3.60 21.80
CA VAL A 708 0.51 2.59 22.84
C VAL A 708 0.17 1.25 22.22
N GLY A 709 0.96 0.22 22.48
CA GLY A 709 0.71 -1.08 21.90
C GLY A 709 1.28 -2.23 22.73
N ALA A 710 0.93 -3.43 22.28
CA ALA A 710 1.48 -4.65 22.82
C ALA A 710 1.87 -5.61 21.68
N LYS A 711 2.94 -6.35 21.90
CA LYS A 711 3.43 -7.37 20.98
C LYS A 711 3.70 -8.64 21.77
N TRP A 712 3.24 -9.75 21.24
CA TRP A 712 3.36 -11.05 21.89
C TRP A 712 3.81 -12.11 20.87
N ASP A 713 5.00 -12.67 21.11
CA ASP A 713 5.45 -13.88 20.42
C ASP A 713 4.78 -15.08 21.10
N ILE A 714 3.57 -15.45 20.63
CA ILE A 714 2.76 -16.56 21.17
C ILE A 714 3.56 -17.87 21.10
N SER A 715 4.33 -18.01 20.04
CA SER A 715 5.29 -19.10 19.85
C SER A 715 6.52 -18.57 19.10
N PRO A 716 7.61 -19.34 18.98
CA PRO A 716 8.78 -18.95 18.19
C PRO A 716 8.49 -18.64 16.71
N LYS A 717 7.28 -18.95 16.22
CA LYS A 717 6.88 -18.81 14.80
C LYS A 717 5.53 -18.10 14.63
N LEU A 718 4.98 -17.49 15.68
CA LEU A 718 3.67 -16.80 15.63
C LEU A 718 3.70 -15.56 16.50
N ALA A 719 3.43 -14.40 15.93
CA ALA A 719 3.31 -13.13 16.63
C ALA A 719 1.91 -12.54 16.54
N LEU A 720 1.48 -11.92 17.64
CA LEU A 720 0.30 -11.05 17.74
C LEU A 720 0.77 -9.63 18.06
N THR A 721 0.19 -8.64 17.39
CA THR A 721 0.48 -7.23 17.62
C THR A 721 -0.79 -6.45 17.79
N THR A 722 -0.79 -5.45 18.68
CA THR A 722 -1.88 -4.48 18.82
C THR A 722 -1.29 -3.10 19.03
N ALA A 723 -1.98 -2.08 18.51
CA ALA A 723 -1.63 -0.68 18.70
C ALA A 723 -2.88 0.18 18.77
N ILE A 724 -2.87 1.16 19.67
CA ILE A 724 -3.81 2.28 19.75
C ILE A 724 -3.00 3.53 19.45
N TYR A 725 -3.48 4.36 18.55
CA TYR A 725 -2.71 5.50 18.10
C TYR A 725 -3.55 6.76 17.88
N GLN A 726 -2.87 7.90 17.92
CA GLN A 726 -3.33 9.18 17.41
C GLN A 726 -2.25 9.79 16.54
N LEU A 727 -2.61 10.08 15.29
CA LEU A 727 -1.77 10.75 14.30
C LEU A 727 -2.38 12.12 13.98
N ASP A 728 -1.60 13.18 14.22
CA ASP A 728 -1.96 14.57 13.93
C ASP A 728 -1.11 15.06 12.73
N ARG A 729 -1.74 15.64 11.70
CA ARG A 729 -1.12 16.43 10.64
C ARG A 729 -1.42 17.90 10.89
N THR A 730 -0.39 18.72 10.96
CA THR A 730 -0.46 20.16 11.28
C THR A 730 0.41 20.96 10.32
N ASN A 731 0.30 22.28 10.34
CA ASN A 731 0.89 23.18 9.38
C ASN A 731 0.40 22.92 7.95
N VAL A 732 -0.87 22.57 7.76
CA VAL A 732 -1.45 22.47 6.42
C VAL A 732 -1.63 23.87 5.86
N ALA A 733 -1.19 24.12 4.64
CA ALA A 733 -1.36 25.39 3.95
C ALA A 733 -2.76 25.49 3.37
N ILE A 734 -3.42 26.58 3.61
CA ILE A 734 -4.73 26.93 3.00
C ILE A 734 -4.71 28.39 2.55
N PRO A 735 -5.48 28.79 1.52
CA PRO A 735 -5.74 30.19 1.24
C PRO A 735 -6.34 30.90 2.46
N ASP A 736 -5.99 32.15 2.67
CA ASP A 736 -6.58 32.98 3.72
C ASP A 736 -8.02 33.33 3.32
N PRO A 737 -9.07 32.96 4.10
CA PRO A 737 -10.46 33.23 3.73
C PRO A 737 -10.82 34.72 3.61
N VAL A 738 -9.99 35.61 4.15
CA VAL A 738 -10.20 37.06 4.08
C VAL A 738 -9.38 37.71 2.97
N ASN A 739 -8.24 37.10 2.63
CA ASN A 739 -7.34 37.62 1.60
C ASN A 739 -6.68 36.45 0.85
N ALA A 740 -7.24 36.06 -0.28
CA ALA A 740 -6.81 34.95 -1.10
C ALA A 740 -5.35 35.01 -1.56
N THR A 741 -4.71 36.21 -1.55
CA THR A 741 -3.28 36.37 -1.87
C THR A 741 -2.36 35.93 -0.73
N ARG A 742 -2.90 35.55 0.44
CA ARG A 742 -2.14 35.06 1.59
C ARG A 742 -2.42 33.57 1.82
N THR A 743 -1.41 32.87 2.25
CA THR A 743 -1.52 31.46 2.70
C THR A 743 -1.36 31.38 4.22
N LEU A 744 -2.31 30.71 4.85
CA LEU A 744 -2.30 30.43 6.29
C LEU A 744 -1.86 29.00 6.58
N LEU A 745 -1.29 28.79 7.78
CA LEU A 745 -0.98 27.47 8.30
C LEU A 745 -1.99 27.07 9.38
N VAL A 746 -2.70 25.98 9.14
CA VAL A 746 -3.75 25.49 10.05
C VAL A 746 -3.44 24.10 10.61
N LYS A 747 -4.18 23.70 11.64
CA LYS A 747 -4.31 22.29 12.03
C LYS A 747 -5.08 21.59 10.90
N GLY A 748 -4.49 20.55 10.29
CA GLY A 748 -5.10 19.93 9.12
C GLY A 748 -6.01 18.75 9.44
N GLN A 749 -5.46 17.70 10.04
CA GLN A 749 -6.13 16.41 10.14
C GLN A 749 -5.73 15.67 11.41
N ARG A 750 -6.65 14.81 11.89
CA ARG A 750 -6.37 13.85 12.96
C ARG A 750 -6.95 12.50 12.62
N THR A 751 -6.17 11.44 12.82
CA THR A 751 -6.64 10.06 12.78
C THR A 751 -6.36 9.37 14.10
N GLN A 752 -7.37 8.73 14.65
CA GLN A 752 -7.29 7.88 15.83
C GLN A 752 -7.73 6.47 15.45
N GLY A 753 -7.08 5.44 16.02
CA GLY A 753 -7.43 4.10 15.64
C GLY A 753 -6.84 3.01 16.53
N ILE A 754 -7.32 1.79 16.26
CA ILE A 754 -6.86 0.55 16.87
C ILE A 754 -6.48 -0.40 15.74
N GLU A 755 -5.32 -1.02 15.86
CA GLU A 755 -4.82 -2.00 14.91
C GLU A 755 -4.50 -3.30 15.64
N LEU A 756 -4.91 -4.44 15.05
CA LEU A 756 -4.59 -5.79 15.50
C LEU A 756 -3.95 -6.53 14.32
N GLY A 757 -2.87 -7.26 14.55
CA GLY A 757 -2.19 -8.04 13.54
C GLY A 757 -1.74 -9.38 14.07
N ILE A 758 -1.86 -10.42 13.23
CA ILE A 758 -1.33 -11.76 13.51
C ILE A 758 -0.54 -12.21 12.30
N SER A 759 0.61 -12.83 12.51
CA SER A 759 1.42 -13.39 11.43
C SER A 759 2.27 -14.55 11.93
N GLY A 760 2.26 -15.66 11.17
CA GLY A 760 3.09 -16.80 11.45
C GLY A 760 2.37 -18.14 11.36
N ARG A 761 2.97 -19.15 12.00
CA ARG A 761 2.52 -20.54 11.97
C ARG A 761 1.80 -20.89 13.27
N ILE A 762 0.48 -21.18 13.16
CA ILE A 762 -0.37 -21.56 14.30
C ILE A 762 -0.10 -23.02 14.71
N THR A 763 -0.02 -23.91 13.72
CA THR A 763 0.42 -25.31 13.89
C THR A 763 1.45 -25.64 12.82
N SER A 764 2.02 -26.85 12.84
CA SER A 764 2.92 -27.30 11.77
C SER A 764 2.29 -27.27 10.38
N ALA A 765 0.96 -27.41 10.29
CA ALA A 765 0.19 -27.44 9.06
C ALA A 765 -0.57 -26.15 8.76
N TRP A 766 -0.74 -25.25 9.72
CA TRP A 766 -1.60 -24.05 9.59
C TRP A 766 -0.79 -22.77 9.80
N SER A 767 -0.73 -21.93 8.78
CA SER A 767 -0.14 -20.59 8.79
C SER A 767 -1.21 -19.54 8.56
N ALA A 768 -1.09 -18.38 9.21
CA ALA A 768 -2.02 -17.26 9.05
C ALA A 768 -1.28 -15.92 9.02
N SER A 769 -1.82 -14.95 8.26
CA SER A 769 -1.34 -13.56 8.24
C SER A 769 -2.50 -12.62 7.96
N GLY A 770 -2.59 -11.52 8.71
CA GLY A 770 -3.64 -10.52 8.54
C GLY A 770 -3.94 -9.76 9.81
N GLY A 771 -5.15 -9.19 9.90
CA GLY A 771 -5.59 -8.48 11.09
C GLY A 771 -6.80 -7.59 10.87
N TYR A 772 -7.01 -6.70 11.82
CA TYR A 772 -8.12 -5.77 11.86
C TYR A 772 -7.63 -4.36 12.17
N ALA A 773 -8.24 -3.35 11.56
CA ALA A 773 -8.05 -1.95 11.95
C ALA A 773 -9.40 -1.22 12.05
N TYR A 774 -9.56 -0.47 13.14
CA TYR A 774 -10.55 0.60 13.29
C TYR A 774 -9.84 1.94 13.16
N GLN A 775 -10.37 2.83 12.31
CA GLN A 775 -9.76 4.13 12.03
C GLN A 775 -10.85 5.22 11.95
N ASP A 776 -10.73 6.27 12.75
CA ASP A 776 -11.56 7.47 12.68
C ASP A 776 -10.67 8.68 12.37
N GLY A 777 -10.71 9.12 11.12
CA GLY A 777 -9.92 10.24 10.61
C GLY A 777 -10.81 11.41 10.20
N LYS A 778 -10.45 12.63 10.65
CA LYS A 778 -11.24 13.85 10.44
C LYS A 778 -10.37 15.06 10.14
N ILE A 779 -10.94 16.00 9.38
CA ILE A 779 -10.46 17.36 9.23
C ILE A 779 -10.62 18.08 10.57
N THR A 780 -9.59 18.79 11.02
CA THR A 780 -9.57 19.50 12.32
C THR A 780 -9.55 21.03 12.20
N ALA A 781 -9.43 21.54 10.97
CA ALA A 781 -9.63 22.94 10.63
C ALA A 781 -10.16 22.97 9.20
N THR A 782 -11.19 23.81 8.93
CA THR A 782 -11.76 23.96 7.58
C THR A 782 -10.67 24.27 6.57
N GLN A 783 -10.68 23.56 5.49
CA GLN A 783 -9.75 23.67 4.37
C GLN A 783 -10.62 23.98 3.14
N PRO A 784 -10.54 25.20 2.57
CA PRO A 784 -11.22 25.51 1.31
C PRO A 784 -10.91 24.42 0.29
N GLU A 785 -11.88 23.99 -0.51
CA GLU A 785 -11.80 22.92 -1.50
C GLU A 785 -11.52 21.49 -0.95
N HIS A 786 -11.06 21.37 0.32
CA HIS A 786 -10.63 20.08 0.89
C HIS A 786 -11.50 19.58 2.04
N GLY A 787 -12.51 20.31 2.48
CA GLY A 787 -13.50 19.85 3.45
C GLY A 787 -13.63 20.68 4.71
N GLU A 788 -14.80 20.59 5.30
CA GLU A 788 -15.19 21.24 6.54
C GLU A 788 -14.65 20.52 7.78
N VAL A 789 -14.58 21.25 8.90
CA VAL A 789 -14.24 20.64 10.19
C VAL A 789 -15.19 19.48 10.52
N GLY A 790 -14.63 18.34 10.86
CA GLY A 790 -15.36 17.12 11.15
C GLY A 790 -15.60 16.21 9.93
N ALA A 791 -15.34 16.67 8.69
CA ALA A 791 -15.39 15.84 7.51
C ALA A 791 -14.40 14.66 7.63
N ARG A 792 -14.80 13.49 7.13
CA ARG A 792 -13.99 12.27 7.16
C ARG A 792 -12.87 12.36 6.13
N LEU A 793 -11.73 11.81 6.47
CA LEU A 793 -10.61 11.72 5.55
C LEU A 793 -10.93 10.81 4.35
N ALA A 794 -10.41 11.21 3.19
CA ALA A 794 -10.57 10.48 1.94
C ALA A 794 -10.00 9.06 2.04
N GLN A 795 -10.70 8.11 1.42
CA GLN A 795 -10.28 6.73 1.27
C GLN A 795 -9.86 6.07 2.59
N LEU A 796 -10.52 6.43 3.69
CA LEU A 796 -10.30 5.87 5.01
C LEU A 796 -11.55 5.11 5.48
N PRO A 797 -11.66 3.79 5.23
CA PRO A 797 -12.74 2.99 5.82
C PRO A 797 -12.58 2.93 7.33
N LYS A 798 -13.68 3.05 8.06
CA LYS A 798 -13.67 2.94 9.53
C LYS A 798 -13.23 1.57 10.01
N HIS A 799 -13.63 0.52 9.29
CA HIS A 799 -13.33 -0.86 9.64
C HIS A 799 -12.68 -1.56 8.44
N THR A 800 -11.54 -2.17 8.69
CA THR A 800 -10.87 -3.06 7.74
C THR A 800 -10.52 -4.34 8.45
N PHE A 801 -10.86 -5.47 7.84
CA PHE A 801 -10.45 -6.79 8.27
C PHE A 801 -9.85 -7.52 7.08
N SER A 802 -8.71 -8.14 7.26
CA SER A 802 -8.11 -9.01 6.25
C SER A 802 -7.39 -10.16 6.94
N MET A 803 -7.59 -11.36 6.42
CA MET A 803 -6.96 -12.56 6.97
C MET A 803 -6.71 -13.56 5.85
N TRP A 804 -5.49 -13.99 5.71
CA TRP A 804 -5.07 -15.09 4.88
C TRP A 804 -4.72 -16.29 5.74
N ASN A 805 -5.23 -17.48 5.39
CA ASN A 805 -4.94 -18.74 6.02
C ASN A 805 -4.44 -19.72 4.99
N ARG A 806 -3.40 -20.46 5.30
CA ARG A 806 -2.92 -21.62 4.56
C ARG A 806 -2.95 -22.83 5.45
N TYR A 807 -3.53 -23.94 4.96
CA TYR A 807 -3.57 -25.21 5.64
C TYR A 807 -3.03 -26.32 4.74
N ASP A 808 -1.93 -26.96 5.15
CA ASP A 808 -1.34 -28.10 4.46
C ASP A 808 -1.92 -29.40 5.05
N PHE A 809 -2.94 -29.97 4.38
CA PHE A 809 -3.65 -31.17 4.86
C PHE A 809 -2.92 -32.48 4.52
N SER A 810 -1.85 -32.40 3.72
CA SER A 810 -0.89 -33.49 3.50
C SER A 810 0.49 -32.92 3.11
N PRO A 811 1.55 -33.73 3.08
CA PRO A 811 2.85 -33.31 2.60
C PRO A 811 2.87 -32.82 1.14
N HIS A 812 1.89 -33.22 0.35
CA HIS A 812 1.79 -32.89 -1.08
C HIS A 812 0.72 -31.83 -1.38
N TRP A 813 -0.29 -31.68 -0.54
CA TRP A 813 -1.44 -30.85 -0.82
C TRP A 813 -1.72 -29.84 0.30
N GLY A 814 -2.04 -28.62 -0.08
CA GLY A 814 -2.48 -27.58 0.82
C GLY A 814 -3.51 -26.68 0.14
N ALA A 815 -4.23 -25.92 0.94
CA ALA A 815 -5.17 -24.91 0.49
C ALA A 815 -4.96 -23.58 1.21
N GLY A 816 -5.31 -22.49 0.54
CA GLY A 816 -5.33 -21.14 1.09
C GLY A 816 -6.71 -20.52 1.01
N LEU A 817 -7.10 -19.77 2.03
CA LEU A 817 -8.34 -18.98 2.05
C LEU A 817 -8.06 -17.59 2.62
N GLY A 818 -8.44 -16.58 1.87
CA GLY A 818 -8.33 -15.17 2.23
C GLY A 818 -9.69 -14.51 2.36
N VAL A 819 -9.85 -13.65 3.37
CA VAL A 819 -11.02 -12.79 3.56
C VAL A 819 -10.53 -11.36 3.63
N ILE A 820 -11.16 -10.45 2.88
CA ILE A 820 -10.94 -9.01 2.94
C ILE A 820 -12.30 -8.35 3.12
N ASN A 821 -12.46 -7.60 4.21
CA ASN A 821 -13.65 -6.79 4.47
C ASN A 821 -13.25 -5.33 4.67
N ARG A 822 -13.95 -4.42 4.03
CA ARG A 822 -13.80 -2.97 4.21
C ARG A 822 -15.17 -2.33 4.35
N SER A 823 -15.30 -1.41 5.31
CA SER A 823 -16.49 -0.55 5.40
C SER A 823 -16.50 0.48 4.27
N ASN A 824 -17.62 1.21 4.13
CA ASN A 824 -17.72 2.34 3.20
C ASN A 824 -16.68 3.42 3.52
N MET A 825 -16.27 4.14 2.48
CA MET A 825 -15.33 5.26 2.55
C MET A 825 -15.71 6.34 1.54
N PHE A 826 -15.26 7.57 1.76
CA PHE A 826 -15.42 8.65 0.80
C PHE A 826 -14.23 8.68 -0.17
N THR A 827 -14.46 9.11 -1.39
CA THR A 827 -13.42 9.28 -2.42
C THR A 827 -12.51 10.47 -2.12
N SER A 828 -13.09 11.56 -1.61
CA SER A 828 -12.47 12.85 -1.31
C SER A 828 -12.89 13.35 0.07
N THR A 829 -12.24 14.39 0.56
CA THR A 829 -12.50 14.98 1.90
C THR A 829 -13.71 15.92 1.92
N ASP A 830 -14.27 16.29 0.77
CA ASP A 830 -15.56 16.97 0.66
C ASP A 830 -16.74 16.08 1.10
N ASN A 831 -16.53 14.77 1.18
CA ASN A 831 -17.49 13.75 1.56
C ASN A 831 -18.75 13.67 0.66
N THR A 832 -18.63 14.13 -0.58
CA THR A 832 -19.75 14.14 -1.56
C THR A 832 -19.96 12.78 -2.21
N VAL A 833 -18.88 12.03 -2.52
CA VAL A 833 -18.95 10.73 -3.19
C VAL A 833 -18.54 9.59 -2.25
N SER A 834 -19.41 8.59 -2.10
CA SER A 834 -19.18 7.43 -1.23
C SER A 834 -18.97 6.15 -2.02
N LEU A 835 -17.91 5.41 -1.68
CA LEU A 835 -17.68 4.04 -2.12
C LEU A 835 -18.29 3.05 -1.13
N PRO A 836 -19.14 2.12 -1.57
CA PRO A 836 -19.75 1.13 -0.69
C PRO A 836 -18.71 0.17 -0.11
N GLY A 837 -18.97 -0.30 1.11
CA GLY A 837 -18.18 -1.35 1.73
C GLY A 837 -18.35 -2.70 1.02
N TYR A 838 -17.39 -3.59 1.20
CA TYR A 838 -17.42 -4.90 0.57
C TYR A 838 -16.74 -6.00 1.41
N THR A 839 -17.11 -7.25 1.11
CA THR A 839 -16.37 -8.44 1.53
C THR A 839 -15.97 -9.22 0.29
N ARG A 840 -14.67 -9.55 0.21
CA ARG A 840 -14.08 -10.35 -0.85
C ARG A 840 -13.45 -11.60 -0.26
N LEU A 841 -13.60 -12.72 -0.96
CA LEU A 841 -12.94 -13.99 -0.66
C LEU A 841 -11.93 -14.34 -1.74
N ASP A 842 -10.74 -14.77 -1.33
CA ASP A 842 -9.68 -15.26 -2.19
C ASP A 842 -9.33 -16.71 -1.80
N GLY A 843 -8.91 -17.53 -2.76
CA GLY A 843 -8.57 -18.92 -2.50
C GLY A 843 -7.30 -19.35 -3.21
N ALA A 844 -6.65 -20.40 -2.71
CA ALA A 844 -5.53 -21.03 -3.37
C ALA A 844 -5.54 -22.55 -3.15
N LEU A 845 -4.95 -23.28 -4.11
CA LEU A 845 -4.63 -24.71 -3.98
C LEU A 845 -3.16 -24.91 -4.32
N TYR A 846 -2.50 -25.74 -3.54
CA TYR A 846 -1.09 -26.05 -3.67
C TYR A 846 -0.89 -27.54 -3.86
N ALA A 847 -0.09 -27.91 -4.84
CA ALA A 847 0.32 -29.29 -5.08
C ALA A 847 1.84 -29.37 -5.20
N LYS A 848 2.50 -30.09 -4.30
CA LYS A 848 3.91 -30.45 -4.40
C LYS A 848 3.99 -31.80 -5.09
N LEU A 849 4.36 -31.83 -6.36
CA LEU A 849 4.43 -33.08 -7.14
C LEU A 849 5.68 -33.89 -6.72
N ASP A 850 6.78 -33.17 -6.52
CA ASP A 850 8.03 -33.73 -5.95
C ASP A 850 8.84 -32.60 -5.28
N LYS A 851 10.13 -32.86 -4.97
CA LYS A 851 11.03 -31.89 -4.35
C LYS A 851 11.39 -30.72 -5.28
N SER A 852 11.23 -30.91 -6.59
CA SER A 852 11.63 -29.96 -7.63
C SER A 852 10.47 -29.24 -8.29
N LEU A 853 9.23 -29.72 -8.15
CA LEU A 853 8.08 -29.18 -8.89
C LEU A 853 6.86 -28.93 -7.99
N ARG A 854 6.38 -27.70 -7.99
CA ARG A 854 5.16 -27.27 -7.32
C ARG A 854 4.20 -26.67 -8.35
N LEU A 855 2.92 -27.06 -8.25
CA LEU A 855 1.80 -26.39 -8.93
C LEU A 855 1.02 -25.57 -7.92
N GLN A 856 0.48 -24.45 -8.37
CA GLN A 856 -0.32 -23.56 -7.56
C GLN A 856 -1.43 -22.95 -8.39
N LEU A 857 -2.66 -22.96 -7.87
CA LEU A 857 -3.81 -22.23 -8.38
C LEU A 857 -4.19 -21.16 -7.36
N ASN A 858 -4.24 -19.91 -7.78
CA ASN A 858 -4.78 -18.80 -6.97
C ASN A 858 -6.03 -18.25 -7.65
N VAL A 859 -7.08 -18.03 -6.90
CA VAL A 859 -8.33 -17.43 -7.36
C VAL A 859 -8.67 -16.23 -6.50
N GLU A 860 -8.73 -15.08 -7.11
CA GLU A 860 -9.13 -13.83 -6.47
C GLU A 860 -10.62 -13.60 -6.63
N ASN A 861 -11.27 -13.01 -5.63
CA ASN A 861 -12.69 -12.66 -5.65
C ASN A 861 -13.60 -13.86 -6.02
N LEU A 862 -13.48 -14.98 -5.27
CA LEU A 862 -14.22 -16.23 -5.47
C LEU A 862 -15.74 -16.02 -5.62
N LEU A 863 -16.31 -15.04 -4.92
CA LEU A 863 -17.73 -14.72 -4.97
C LEU A 863 -18.10 -13.77 -6.12
N ASN A 864 -17.15 -13.40 -6.99
CA ASN A 864 -17.32 -12.43 -8.07
C ASN A 864 -17.99 -11.12 -7.62
N ARG A 865 -17.72 -10.66 -6.40
CA ARG A 865 -18.31 -9.46 -5.83
C ARG A 865 -17.97 -8.23 -6.68
N TYR A 866 -18.94 -7.38 -6.95
CA TYR A 866 -18.70 -6.04 -7.50
C TYR A 866 -18.29 -5.11 -6.35
N TYR A 867 -17.15 -4.43 -6.48
CA TYR A 867 -16.63 -3.54 -5.45
C TYR A 867 -15.71 -2.48 -6.07
N PHE A 868 -15.42 -1.44 -5.31
CA PHE A 868 -14.47 -0.39 -5.69
C PHE A 868 -13.24 -0.47 -4.79
N LEU A 869 -12.07 -0.48 -5.41
CA LEU A 869 -10.81 -0.69 -4.72
C LEU A 869 -10.35 0.58 -4.00
N SER A 870 -10.39 1.71 -4.72
CA SER A 870 -9.90 3.03 -4.32
C SER A 870 -10.42 4.09 -5.28
N ALA A 871 -10.03 5.34 -5.06
CA ALA A 871 -10.24 6.44 -6.00
C ALA A 871 -8.99 7.34 -6.06
N ASN A 872 -8.84 8.16 -7.08
CA ASN A 872 -7.92 9.29 -7.06
C ASN A 872 -8.61 10.56 -6.54
N ASN A 873 -9.82 10.80 -7.05
CA ASN A 873 -10.75 11.85 -6.66
C ASN A 873 -12.20 11.36 -6.89
N ASN A 874 -13.18 12.26 -6.85
CA ASN A 874 -14.60 11.94 -7.04
C ASN A 874 -14.90 11.31 -8.41
N ASN A 875 -14.19 11.68 -9.47
CA ASN A 875 -14.45 11.26 -10.85
C ASN A 875 -13.43 10.25 -11.40
N ASN A 876 -12.53 9.73 -10.55
CA ASN A 876 -11.54 8.73 -10.97
C ASN A 876 -11.53 7.56 -9.97
N ILE A 877 -12.52 6.68 -10.10
CA ILE A 877 -12.79 5.58 -9.17
C ILE A 877 -12.34 4.26 -9.82
N SER A 878 -11.51 3.49 -9.10
CA SER A 878 -10.98 2.21 -9.59
C SER A 878 -11.92 1.05 -9.25
N PRO A 879 -12.59 0.42 -10.23
CA PRO A 879 -13.36 -0.80 -9.99
C PRO A 879 -12.46 -1.96 -9.56
N GLY A 880 -12.98 -2.83 -8.70
CA GLY A 880 -12.30 -4.05 -8.29
C GLY A 880 -12.40 -5.16 -9.34
N SER A 881 -11.38 -6.03 -9.40
CA SER A 881 -11.35 -7.17 -10.30
C SER A 881 -12.55 -8.12 -10.08
N PRO A 882 -13.18 -8.62 -11.14
CA PRO A 882 -14.08 -9.78 -11.04
C PRO A 882 -13.31 -11.03 -10.58
N ILE A 883 -13.96 -12.18 -10.57
CA ILE A 883 -13.26 -13.44 -10.33
C ILE A 883 -12.11 -13.60 -11.33
N ALA A 884 -10.92 -13.88 -10.82
CA ALA A 884 -9.72 -14.04 -11.63
C ALA A 884 -8.87 -15.19 -11.09
N ALA A 885 -8.40 -16.07 -11.99
CA ALA A 885 -7.60 -17.22 -11.64
C ALA A 885 -6.18 -17.10 -12.23
N ARG A 886 -5.19 -17.57 -11.48
CA ARG A 886 -3.79 -17.72 -11.91
C ARG A 886 -3.28 -19.12 -11.58
N VAL A 887 -2.65 -19.75 -12.53
CA VAL A 887 -1.91 -21.01 -12.35
C VAL A 887 -0.42 -20.68 -12.39
N SER A 888 0.32 -21.21 -11.45
CA SER A 888 1.78 -21.08 -11.37
C SER A 888 2.42 -22.46 -11.35
N ILE A 889 3.47 -22.61 -12.13
CA ILE A 889 4.38 -23.77 -12.14
C ILE A 889 5.71 -23.26 -11.59
N ILE A 890 6.16 -23.81 -10.47
CA ILE A 890 7.40 -23.44 -9.80
C ILE A 890 8.33 -24.64 -9.86
N GLY A 891 9.44 -24.50 -10.58
CA GLY A 891 10.46 -25.53 -10.75
C GLY A 891 11.77 -25.14 -10.07
N ASN A 892 12.35 -26.10 -9.33
CA ASN A 892 13.70 -26.01 -8.77
C ASN A 892 14.61 -27.01 -9.49
N PHE A 893 15.79 -26.61 -9.94
CA PHE A 893 16.65 -27.44 -10.81
C PHE A 893 18.11 -27.49 -10.39
#